data_87787a8f07315abdc35a1b2d14b67db0
#
_entry.id   87787a8f07315abdc35a1b2d14b67db0
#
_cell.length_a   1.000
_cell.length_b   1.000
_cell.length_c   1.000
_cell.angle_alpha   90.00
_cell.angle_beta   90.00
_cell.angle_gamma   90.00
#
_symmetry.space_group_name_H-M   'P 1'
#
loop_
_entity.id
_entity.type
_entity.pdbx_description
1 polymer ?
#
loop_
_entity_poly.entity_id
_entity_poly.type
_entity_poly.pdbx_seq_one_letter_code
_entity_poly.pdbx_strand_id
1 'polypeptide(L)'
;MAKTLVIAEKPSLGRSIASGLTWWKNEQFTRQGKDRNTWLESQNYIVASSVGHLYELIDLDAYYPDYEPGKKHSWTMERLPFFPDNWNFKFEGKDNVKGLIRTINSLMNRTDVDKIYNAGDPDREGQRLVDEIIHYGLKKPKPIYRLWLPDTTNKTVKQAFETAKPNDGYADFSSSAETRSEMDWLLGIELTRYVSVKAGTFIRIGRCVCPIVAHVIEREKAIRDFVPKPYSAVSSKEKTNGEDIELTSKRTFEEGHEAEAQALADAFNQAGATVTSVKTERKTVNPGKLFSMSDLQSFACKADKTLSPADVLAATQALYEGGFVTYPRTNSSYLATNETVKVDAAIKGLAQNGITGLVNKPGLKSIYDDSKIEAHSAITPTGKWPGALAGAQKTVFECILNRFCAVFCAEDCTVDRTTIVIHCHDEDFMLKGDVQVTPGWRKFEKPSNCDKMLPKLNKGDAVNINFQLVGKMTTPPKRYTVEALNNWMVAPMRGAEKEDTEYTDAEWKEILSDATICTEATRADTVDRCVKSQYISLKKGVYYGEPAGFQLVDIMDKLGIVLDVPVTVNLSKQLHSIKDGNLTRVQVLEYTKQTLESIMSKDVTIAAAQGASSKYPVLCQCPKCGKDVVETKLAYACTGKDSDGKRCPVTIWKKNKFLEALGKEMTKTTAKALLTKGKAPLKGCISAKTGKKYDCILTCDFSGDRLAYHIKFDGAPVSFGSKVGKCPFCGKPVAETAKAFTCTNKSCGAALWKESKLYGNELDVDADIAKTLLSGKTVEATIQNKERTGTQDVEVGIEPYTAPNGRKYIGLCIANNPA
;
A
#
# COMPACT_ATOMS: atom_id res chain seq x y z
N MET A 1 -2.22 13.32 -48.38
CA MET A 1 -3.10 12.12 -48.29
C MET A 1 -3.88 12.20 -47.02
N ALA A 2 -5.11 11.75 -47.02
CA ALA A 2 -5.95 11.70 -45.84
C ALA A 2 -5.43 10.66 -44.86
N LYS A 3 -5.33 11.00 -43.55
CA LYS A 3 -4.89 10.13 -42.49
C LYS A 3 -6.01 9.75 -41.53
N THR A 4 -5.90 8.62 -40.93
CA THR A 4 -6.79 8.13 -39.89
C THR A 4 -6.12 8.32 -38.51
N LEU A 5 -6.81 8.98 -37.57
CA LEU A 5 -6.35 9.10 -36.20
C LEU A 5 -7.00 8.01 -35.34
N VAL A 6 -6.19 7.32 -34.57
CA VAL A 6 -6.62 6.38 -33.53
C VAL A 6 -6.25 6.97 -32.18
N ILE A 7 -7.20 7.10 -31.28
CA ILE A 7 -7.00 7.55 -29.91
C ILE A 7 -7.14 6.35 -28.99
N ALA A 8 -6.02 5.87 -28.46
CA ALA A 8 -5.97 4.75 -27.53
C ALA A 8 -6.01 5.24 -26.08
N GLU A 9 -6.64 4.47 -25.19
CA GLU A 9 -6.74 4.79 -23.77
C GLU A 9 -5.38 4.86 -23.06
N LYS A 10 -4.42 4.04 -23.52
CA LYS A 10 -3.10 3.91 -22.87
C LYS A 10 -2.00 3.62 -23.89
N PRO A 11 -0.74 3.99 -23.59
CA PRO A 11 0.38 3.84 -24.52
C PRO A 11 0.66 2.39 -24.93
N SER A 12 0.40 1.41 -24.07
CA SER A 12 0.55 0.00 -24.40
C SER A 12 -0.40 -0.43 -25.49
N LEU A 13 -1.67 -0.04 -25.39
CA LEU A 13 -2.71 -0.30 -26.38
C LEU A 13 -2.38 0.37 -27.72
N GLY A 14 -1.96 1.63 -27.68
CA GLY A 14 -1.52 2.35 -28.88
C GLY A 14 -0.37 1.65 -29.61
N ARG A 15 0.63 1.13 -28.89
CA ARG A 15 1.71 0.33 -29.49
C ARG A 15 1.20 -0.98 -30.10
N SER A 16 0.27 -1.66 -29.46
CA SER A 16 -0.32 -2.89 -29.97
C SER A 16 -1.12 -2.63 -31.25
N ILE A 17 -1.88 -1.53 -31.29
CA ILE A 17 -2.61 -1.12 -32.49
C ILE A 17 -1.63 -0.82 -33.64
N ALA A 18 -0.57 -0.06 -33.38
CA ALA A 18 0.45 0.24 -34.39
C ALA A 18 1.13 -1.05 -34.91
N SER A 19 1.46 -1.99 -34.00
CA SER A 19 2.02 -3.30 -34.35
C SER A 19 1.05 -4.11 -35.23
N GLY A 20 -0.23 -4.12 -34.89
CA GLY A 20 -1.28 -4.78 -35.70
C GLY A 20 -1.43 -4.17 -37.08
N LEU A 21 -1.37 -2.85 -37.18
CA LEU A 21 -1.42 -2.14 -38.48
C LEU A 21 -0.13 -2.38 -39.30
N THR A 22 1.03 -2.45 -38.66
CA THR A 22 2.28 -2.85 -39.33
C THR A 22 2.16 -4.27 -39.88
N TRP A 23 1.68 -5.21 -39.08
CA TRP A 23 1.51 -6.61 -39.49
C TRP A 23 0.48 -6.79 -40.62
N TRP A 24 -0.63 -6.03 -40.58
CA TRP A 24 -1.76 -6.22 -41.50
C TRP A 24 -1.68 -5.34 -42.76
N LYS A 25 -1.30 -4.05 -42.60
CA LYS A 25 -1.30 -3.02 -43.65
C LYS A 25 0.11 -2.64 -44.10
N ASN A 26 1.15 -3.24 -43.54
CA ASN A 26 2.55 -2.88 -43.75
C ASN A 26 2.88 -1.42 -43.45
N GLU A 27 2.17 -0.84 -42.47
CA GLU A 27 2.40 0.55 -42.05
C GLU A 27 3.70 0.66 -41.26
N GLN A 28 4.53 1.64 -41.63
CA GLN A 28 5.79 1.90 -40.92
C GLN A 28 5.61 3.10 -39.99
N PHE A 29 5.58 2.83 -38.69
CA PHE A 29 5.38 3.87 -37.70
C PHE A 29 6.69 4.46 -37.20
N THR A 30 6.74 5.79 -37.13
CA THR A 30 7.80 6.54 -36.45
C THR A 30 7.23 7.25 -35.23
N ARG A 31 8.03 7.31 -34.17
CA ARG A 31 7.64 8.04 -32.96
C ARG A 31 7.85 9.52 -33.18
N GLN A 32 6.82 10.30 -32.92
CA GLN A 32 6.80 11.76 -33.01
C GLN A 32 6.63 12.37 -31.63
N GLY A 33 6.91 13.66 -31.50
CA GLY A 33 6.77 14.42 -30.25
C GLY A 33 7.95 14.29 -29.30
N LYS A 34 7.80 14.87 -28.11
CA LYS A 34 8.84 14.92 -27.07
C LYS A 34 8.26 14.53 -25.72
N ASP A 35 9.10 13.99 -24.84
CA ASP A 35 8.77 13.62 -23.47
C ASP A 35 7.56 12.66 -23.39
N ARG A 36 6.53 13.05 -22.65
CA ARG A 36 5.27 12.29 -22.52
C ARG A 36 4.25 12.63 -23.61
N ASN A 37 4.50 13.66 -24.41
CA ASN A 37 3.60 14.16 -25.46
C ASN A 37 3.98 13.55 -26.81
N THR A 38 3.92 12.22 -26.91
CA THR A 38 4.35 11.49 -28.10
C THR A 38 3.20 10.70 -28.71
N TRP A 39 3.30 10.50 -30.04
CA TRP A 39 2.41 9.65 -30.80
C TRP A 39 3.22 8.81 -31.81
N LEU A 40 2.58 7.84 -32.41
CA LEU A 40 3.13 7.06 -33.51
C LEU A 40 2.46 7.53 -34.81
N GLU A 41 3.24 7.75 -35.84
CA GLU A 41 2.72 8.22 -37.13
C GLU A 41 3.33 7.44 -38.28
N SER A 42 2.48 7.02 -39.20
CA SER A 42 2.82 6.37 -40.46
C SER A 42 2.29 7.17 -41.64
N GLN A 43 2.34 6.62 -42.84
CA GLN A 43 1.82 7.25 -44.03
C GLN A 43 0.32 7.51 -43.94
N ASN A 44 -0.48 6.55 -43.46
CA ASN A 44 -1.93 6.61 -43.46
C ASN A 44 -2.55 6.70 -42.06
N TYR A 45 -1.81 6.49 -41.00
CA TYR A 45 -2.32 6.42 -39.61
C TYR A 45 -1.52 7.28 -38.66
N ILE A 46 -2.25 7.81 -37.69
CA ILE A 46 -1.70 8.44 -36.49
C ILE A 46 -2.28 7.69 -35.30
N VAL A 47 -1.44 7.21 -34.40
CA VAL A 47 -1.88 6.56 -33.16
C VAL A 47 -1.41 7.40 -31.97
N ALA A 48 -2.35 8.09 -31.37
CA ALA A 48 -2.16 8.85 -30.13
C ALA A 48 -2.67 8.03 -28.94
N SER A 49 -2.09 8.22 -27.79
CA SER A 49 -2.52 7.51 -26.58
C SER A 49 -2.75 8.46 -25.44
N SER A 50 -3.83 8.22 -24.70
CA SER A 50 -4.05 8.82 -23.40
C SER A 50 -3.21 8.12 -22.31
N VAL A 51 -3.31 8.59 -21.08
CA VAL A 51 -2.72 8.00 -19.87
C VAL A 51 -3.78 7.86 -18.77
N GLY A 52 -4.98 7.43 -19.14
CA GLY A 52 -6.19 7.45 -18.35
C GLY A 52 -6.98 8.74 -18.58
N HIS A 53 -7.92 9.06 -17.68
CA HIS A 53 -8.73 10.28 -17.80
C HIS A 53 -7.88 11.54 -17.85
N LEU A 54 -7.99 12.29 -18.94
CA LEU A 54 -7.31 13.58 -19.11
C LEU A 54 -8.12 14.74 -18.54
N TYR A 55 -9.43 14.57 -18.41
CA TYR A 55 -10.34 15.54 -17.83
C TYR A 55 -10.87 15.08 -16.49
N GLU A 56 -11.29 15.99 -15.66
CA GLU A 56 -11.92 15.74 -14.37
C GLU A 56 -12.99 16.78 -14.08
N LEU A 57 -14.00 16.42 -13.29
CA LEU A 57 -15.00 17.34 -12.81
C LEU A 57 -14.32 18.48 -12.04
N ILE A 58 -14.69 19.73 -12.33
CA ILE A 58 -14.13 20.88 -11.63
C ILE A 58 -14.48 20.85 -10.15
N ASP A 59 -13.69 21.59 -9.35
CA ASP A 59 -14.03 21.78 -7.95
C ASP A 59 -15.40 22.46 -7.83
N LEU A 60 -16.19 22.00 -6.87
CA LEU A 60 -17.52 22.57 -6.61
C LEU A 60 -17.46 24.07 -6.37
N ASP A 61 -16.41 24.56 -5.72
CA ASP A 61 -16.25 25.99 -5.46
C ASP A 61 -16.22 26.81 -6.76
N ALA A 62 -15.81 26.21 -7.88
CA ALA A 62 -15.77 26.87 -9.19
C ALA A 62 -17.17 27.11 -9.84
N TYR A 63 -18.23 26.58 -9.25
CA TYR A 63 -19.60 26.89 -9.68
C TYR A 63 -20.17 28.13 -9.02
N TYR A 64 -19.55 28.63 -7.93
CA TYR A 64 -20.04 29.83 -7.25
C TYR A 64 -19.49 31.10 -7.90
N PRO A 65 -20.32 32.19 -7.97
CA PRO A 65 -19.90 33.45 -8.58
C PRO A 65 -18.72 34.14 -7.88
N ASP A 66 -18.52 33.86 -6.59
CA ASP A 66 -17.45 34.40 -5.75
C ASP A 66 -16.17 33.54 -5.76
N TYR A 67 -16.08 32.62 -6.71
CA TYR A 67 -14.90 31.75 -6.84
C TYR A 67 -13.65 32.51 -7.25
N GLU A 68 -12.59 32.35 -6.45
CA GLU A 68 -11.25 32.83 -6.79
C GLU A 68 -10.29 31.61 -6.84
N PRO A 69 -9.60 31.37 -7.96
CA PRO A 69 -8.68 30.24 -8.08
C PRO A 69 -7.63 30.24 -6.95
N GLY A 70 -7.48 29.11 -6.26
CA GLY A 70 -6.52 28.94 -5.16
C GLY A 70 -7.01 29.43 -3.79
N LYS A 71 -8.14 30.10 -3.68
CA LYS A 71 -8.80 30.46 -2.42
C LYS A 71 -9.83 29.40 -2.06
N LYS A 72 -9.68 28.83 -0.88
CA LYS A 72 -10.67 27.86 -0.37
C LYS A 72 -11.81 28.59 0.33
N HIS A 73 -13.01 28.27 -0.06
CA HIS A 73 -14.21 28.74 0.62
C HIS A 73 -14.53 27.84 1.83
N SER A 74 -15.06 28.46 2.89
CA SER A 74 -15.58 27.69 4.04
C SER A 74 -16.91 27.07 3.64
N TRP A 75 -17.07 25.80 3.94
CA TRP A 75 -18.34 25.13 3.75
C TRP A 75 -19.33 25.60 4.78
N THR A 76 -20.53 25.99 4.35
CA THR A 76 -21.64 26.44 5.21
C THR A 76 -22.92 25.71 4.82
N MET A 77 -23.91 25.68 5.73
CA MET A 77 -25.18 25.00 5.48
C MET A 77 -26.00 25.69 4.39
N GLU A 78 -25.86 27.02 4.24
CA GLU A 78 -26.60 27.82 3.24
C GLU A 78 -26.21 27.47 1.79
N ARG A 79 -25.04 26.83 1.62
CA ARG A 79 -24.54 26.38 0.31
C ARG A 79 -24.79 24.89 0.05
N LEU A 80 -25.69 24.28 0.82
CA LEU A 80 -25.98 22.83 0.75
C LEU A 80 -27.49 22.59 0.60
N PRO A 81 -27.89 21.61 -0.21
CA PRO A 81 -27.09 20.95 -1.24
C PRO A 81 -26.89 21.81 -2.48
N PHE A 82 -25.83 21.55 -3.26
CA PHE A 82 -25.59 22.16 -4.55
C PHE A 82 -25.85 21.16 -5.69
N PHE A 83 -26.52 21.61 -6.72
CA PHE A 83 -26.71 20.85 -7.96
C PHE A 83 -26.42 21.76 -9.16
N PRO A 84 -25.66 21.29 -10.16
CA PRO A 84 -25.44 22.07 -11.39
C PRO A 84 -26.75 22.33 -12.12
N ASP A 85 -26.93 23.57 -12.59
CA ASP A 85 -28.11 23.96 -13.38
C ASP A 85 -28.27 23.06 -14.61
N ASN A 86 -29.46 22.51 -14.81
CA ASN A 86 -29.77 21.58 -15.89
C ASN A 86 -28.80 20.41 -16.01
N TRP A 87 -28.22 19.97 -14.89
CA TRP A 87 -27.22 18.92 -14.83
C TRP A 87 -25.99 19.18 -15.72
N ASN A 88 -25.65 20.45 -15.89
CA ASN A 88 -24.50 20.85 -16.70
C ASN A 88 -23.21 20.80 -15.87
N PHE A 89 -22.63 19.63 -15.79
CA PHE A 89 -21.34 19.44 -15.14
C PHE A 89 -20.23 20.02 -16.00
N LYS A 90 -19.28 20.66 -15.33
CA LYS A 90 -18.11 21.24 -15.98
C LYS A 90 -16.88 20.36 -15.75
N PHE A 91 -16.10 20.20 -16.80
CA PHE A 91 -14.87 19.44 -16.77
C PHE A 91 -13.69 20.34 -17.11
N GLU A 92 -12.55 20.06 -16.52
CA GLU A 92 -11.28 20.71 -16.87
C GLU A 92 -10.18 19.70 -17.13
N GLY A 93 -9.22 20.09 -17.96
CA GLY A 93 -8.05 19.25 -18.21
C GLY A 93 -7.10 19.26 -17.04
N LYS A 94 -6.70 18.07 -16.59
CA LYS A 94 -5.76 17.88 -15.48
C LYS A 94 -4.43 18.58 -15.74
N ASP A 95 -3.93 19.31 -14.76
CA ASP A 95 -2.69 20.11 -14.87
C ASP A 95 -1.46 19.30 -15.30
N ASN A 96 -1.32 18.11 -14.79
CA ASN A 96 -0.16 17.24 -15.05
C ASN A 96 -0.12 16.65 -16.48
N VAL A 97 -1.20 16.77 -17.25
CA VAL A 97 -1.35 16.22 -18.61
C VAL A 97 -1.76 17.28 -19.66
N LYS A 98 -1.76 18.57 -19.32
CA LYS A 98 -2.12 19.66 -20.24
C LYS A 98 -1.33 19.64 -21.57
N GLY A 99 -0.07 19.20 -21.52
CA GLY A 99 0.74 19.04 -22.73
C GLY A 99 0.21 17.95 -23.65
N LEU A 100 -0.18 16.81 -23.08
CA LEU A 100 -0.75 15.69 -23.84
C LEU A 100 -2.13 16.05 -24.42
N ILE A 101 -2.98 16.74 -23.63
CA ILE A 101 -4.28 17.25 -24.13
C ILE A 101 -4.08 18.13 -25.36
N ARG A 102 -3.17 19.10 -25.30
CA ARG A 102 -2.87 19.98 -26.45
C ARG A 102 -2.38 19.18 -27.66
N THR A 103 -1.54 18.18 -27.44
CA THR A 103 -1.02 17.33 -28.51
C THR A 103 -2.15 16.57 -29.18
N ILE A 104 -2.98 15.83 -28.41
CA ILE A 104 -4.09 15.06 -28.99
C ILE A 104 -5.10 15.98 -29.70
N ASN A 105 -5.44 17.13 -29.08
CA ASN A 105 -6.32 18.11 -29.70
C ASN A 105 -5.74 18.66 -31.01
N SER A 106 -4.44 18.91 -31.08
CA SER A 106 -3.78 19.33 -32.31
C SER A 106 -3.88 18.25 -33.39
N LEU A 107 -3.64 16.98 -33.03
CA LEU A 107 -3.74 15.87 -33.98
C LEU A 107 -5.16 15.67 -34.50
N MET A 108 -6.17 15.71 -33.62
CA MET A 108 -7.59 15.60 -34.03
C MET A 108 -8.01 16.70 -35.03
N ASN A 109 -7.46 17.90 -34.90
CA ASN A 109 -7.84 19.05 -35.70
C ASN A 109 -6.93 19.27 -36.93
N ARG A 110 -6.02 18.37 -37.25
CA ARG A 110 -5.22 18.40 -38.48
C ARG A 110 -6.13 18.32 -39.69
N THR A 111 -5.78 19.07 -40.73
CA THR A 111 -6.55 19.10 -41.98
C THR A 111 -6.42 17.81 -42.81
N ASP A 112 -5.33 17.07 -42.59
CA ASP A 112 -5.11 15.79 -43.24
C ASP A 112 -5.70 14.59 -42.47
N VAL A 113 -6.31 14.78 -41.27
CA VAL A 113 -7.08 13.77 -40.55
C VAL A 113 -8.54 13.85 -41.00
N ASP A 114 -9.04 12.79 -41.62
CA ASP A 114 -10.41 12.71 -42.15
C ASP A 114 -11.37 11.94 -41.25
N LYS A 115 -10.86 11.03 -40.39
CA LYS A 115 -11.67 10.23 -39.48
C LYS A 115 -10.90 9.86 -38.22
N ILE A 116 -11.65 9.56 -37.16
CA ILE A 116 -11.12 9.23 -35.84
C ILE A 116 -11.64 7.85 -35.41
N TYR A 117 -10.78 7.07 -34.79
CA TYR A 117 -11.17 5.84 -34.10
C TYR A 117 -11.02 6.01 -32.59
N ASN A 118 -12.11 5.79 -31.86
CA ASN A 118 -12.10 5.60 -30.44
C ASN A 118 -11.61 4.18 -30.12
N ALA A 119 -10.43 4.06 -29.55
CA ALA A 119 -9.80 2.83 -29.11
C ALA A 119 -9.60 2.83 -27.57
N GLY A 120 -10.66 3.15 -26.83
CA GLY A 120 -10.74 2.88 -25.39
C GLY A 120 -10.75 1.39 -25.10
N ASP A 121 -10.51 0.99 -23.85
CA ASP A 121 -10.70 -0.40 -23.43
C ASP A 121 -12.16 -0.85 -23.69
N PRO A 122 -12.43 -2.14 -23.84
CA PRO A 122 -13.77 -2.64 -24.25
C PRO A 122 -14.74 -2.66 -23.07
N ASP A 123 -14.88 -1.52 -22.41
CA ASP A 123 -15.82 -1.31 -21.32
C ASP A 123 -16.40 0.12 -21.38
N ARG A 124 -17.34 0.43 -20.47
CA ARG A 124 -18.00 1.73 -20.42
C ARG A 124 -17.05 2.89 -20.05
N GLU A 125 -16.05 2.62 -19.18
CA GLU A 125 -15.09 3.64 -18.76
C GLU A 125 -14.13 3.98 -19.91
N GLY A 126 -13.62 2.96 -20.63
CA GLY A 126 -12.78 3.16 -21.81
C GLY A 126 -13.52 3.88 -22.94
N GLN A 127 -14.82 3.58 -23.16
CA GLN A 127 -15.66 4.32 -24.11
C GLN A 127 -15.71 5.79 -23.75
N ARG A 128 -16.11 6.10 -22.51
CA ARG A 128 -16.25 7.46 -22.01
C ARG A 128 -14.93 8.23 -22.06
N LEU A 129 -13.83 7.61 -21.62
CA LEU A 129 -12.53 8.26 -21.55
C LEU A 129 -12.11 8.89 -22.88
N VAL A 130 -12.26 8.13 -23.97
CA VAL A 130 -11.90 8.63 -25.31
C VAL A 130 -12.98 9.57 -25.85
N ASP A 131 -14.26 9.34 -25.55
CA ASP A 131 -15.35 10.25 -25.92
C ASP A 131 -15.17 11.62 -25.29
N GLU A 132 -14.75 11.73 -24.02
CA GLU A 132 -14.40 12.99 -23.36
C GLU A 132 -13.28 13.73 -24.12
N ILE A 133 -12.24 13.02 -24.52
CA ILE A 133 -11.12 13.60 -25.27
C ILE A 133 -11.60 14.16 -26.60
N ILE A 134 -12.45 13.42 -27.30
CA ILE A 134 -13.00 13.85 -28.60
C ILE A 134 -13.95 15.03 -28.41
N HIS A 135 -14.85 14.95 -27.42
CA HIS A 135 -15.84 15.99 -27.14
C HIS A 135 -15.20 17.35 -26.83
N TYR A 136 -14.21 17.37 -25.93
CA TYR A 136 -13.56 18.64 -25.53
C TYR A 136 -12.48 19.11 -26.51
N GLY A 137 -11.96 18.23 -27.37
CA GLY A 137 -10.83 18.53 -28.22
C GLY A 137 -11.18 18.79 -29.69
N LEU A 138 -12.22 18.18 -30.22
CA LEU A 138 -12.59 18.25 -31.65
C LEU A 138 -13.34 19.53 -31.94
N LYS A 139 -12.80 20.37 -32.86
CA LYS A 139 -13.39 21.65 -33.24
C LYS A 139 -14.38 21.56 -34.39
N LYS A 140 -14.16 20.62 -35.30
CA LYS A 140 -15.02 20.43 -36.49
C LYS A 140 -15.44 18.97 -36.55
N PRO A 141 -16.72 18.65 -36.76
CA PRO A 141 -17.18 17.27 -36.86
C PRO A 141 -16.39 16.45 -37.88
N LYS A 142 -16.03 15.23 -37.50
CA LYS A 142 -15.40 14.21 -38.30
C LYS A 142 -16.08 12.87 -38.04
N PRO A 143 -16.10 11.94 -38.99
CA PRO A 143 -16.56 10.57 -38.75
C PRO A 143 -15.75 9.92 -37.61
N ILE A 144 -16.46 9.38 -36.63
CA ILE A 144 -15.87 8.68 -35.46
C ILE A 144 -16.35 7.26 -35.47
N TYR A 145 -15.42 6.33 -35.29
CA TYR A 145 -15.69 4.88 -35.24
C TYR A 145 -15.14 4.28 -33.94
N ARG A 146 -15.75 3.21 -33.49
CA ARG A 146 -15.29 2.46 -32.30
C ARG A 146 -14.47 1.24 -32.68
N LEU A 147 -13.26 1.12 -32.13
CA LEU A 147 -12.45 -0.09 -32.18
C LEU A 147 -12.66 -0.88 -30.87
N TRP A 148 -13.41 -1.98 -30.96
CA TRP A 148 -13.63 -2.84 -29.81
C TRP A 148 -12.55 -3.92 -29.75
N LEU A 149 -11.64 -3.83 -28.78
CA LEU A 149 -10.42 -4.64 -28.68
C LEU A 149 -10.42 -5.48 -27.39
N PRO A 150 -11.04 -6.66 -27.39
CA PRO A 150 -11.05 -7.52 -26.19
C PRO A 150 -9.65 -8.04 -25.82
N ASP A 151 -8.72 -8.05 -26.77
CA ASP A 151 -7.30 -8.33 -26.58
C ASP A 151 -6.43 -7.49 -27.52
N THR A 152 -5.10 -7.59 -27.36
CA THR A 152 -4.15 -6.74 -28.09
C THR A 152 -3.32 -7.50 -29.12
N THR A 153 -3.84 -8.63 -29.63
CA THR A 153 -3.14 -9.39 -30.69
C THR A 153 -3.31 -8.72 -32.05
N ASN A 154 -2.34 -8.92 -32.93
CA ASN A 154 -2.40 -8.36 -34.29
C ASN A 154 -3.68 -8.80 -35.05
N LYS A 155 -4.12 -10.04 -34.82
CA LYS A 155 -5.33 -10.61 -35.43
C LYS A 155 -6.59 -9.88 -34.94
N THR A 156 -6.70 -9.63 -33.65
CA THR A 156 -7.83 -8.88 -33.05
C THR A 156 -7.81 -7.42 -33.52
N VAL A 157 -6.64 -6.79 -33.62
CA VAL A 157 -6.54 -5.43 -34.17
C VAL A 157 -7.09 -5.38 -35.59
N LYS A 158 -6.69 -6.30 -36.47
CA LYS A 158 -7.23 -6.40 -37.82
C LYS A 158 -8.76 -6.51 -37.82
N GLN A 159 -9.29 -7.47 -37.05
CA GLN A 159 -10.73 -7.72 -36.97
C GLN A 159 -11.50 -6.49 -36.45
N ALA A 160 -10.96 -5.79 -35.45
CA ALA A 160 -11.59 -4.59 -34.88
C ALA A 160 -11.73 -3.47 -35.94
N PHE A 161 -10.73 -3.27 -36.80
CA PHE A 161 -10.81 -2.30 -37.90
C PHE A 161 -11.81 -2.74 -39.00
N GLU A 162 -11.91 -4.03 -39.29
CA GLU A 162 -12.82 -4.59 -40.30
C GLU A 162 -14.30 -4.53 -39.82
N THR A 163 -14.53 -4.61 -38.52
CA THR A 163 -15.87 -4.64 -37.92
C THR A 163 -16.25 -3.36 -37.16
N ALA A 164 -15.44 -2.31 -37.28
CA ALA A 164 -15.65 -1.05 -36.58
C ALA A 164 -17.02 -0.45 -36.91
N LYS A 165 -17.76 -0.06 -35.88
CA LYS A 165 -19.07 0.59 -35.99
C LYS A 165 -18.95 2.11 -35.71
N PRO A 166 -19.92 2.92 -36.16
CA PRO A 166 -20.00 4.31 -35.75
C PRO A 166 -20.03 4.43 -34.22
N ASN A 167 -19.31 5.44 -33.69
CA ASN A 167 -19.11 5.61 -32.26
C ASN A 167 -20.39 6.01 -31.51
N ASP A 168 -21.33 6.68 -32.18
CA ASP A 168 -22.63 7.07 -31.63
C ASP A 168 -23.49 5.87 -31.20
N GLY A 169 -23.30 4.70 -31.80
CA GLY A 169 -23.91 3.44 -31.36
C GLY A 169 -23.46 2.97 -29.96
N TYR A 170 -22.52 3.65 -29.33
CA TYR A 170 -22.03 3.38 -27.97
C TYR A 170 -22.32 4.54 -27.01
N ALA A 171 -23.21 5.46 -27.37
CA ALA A 171 -23.54 6.64 -26.57
C ALA A 171 -24.09 6.27 -25.18
N ASP A 172 -24.91 5.24 -25.09
CA ASP A 172 -25.48 4.79 -23.81
C ASP A 172 -24.43 4.19 -22.87
N PHE A 173 -23.38 3.53 -23.42
CA PHE A 173 -22.22 3.10 -22.64
C PHE A 173 -21.49 4.28 -22.03
N SER A 174 -21.22 5.33 -22.83
CA SER A 174 -20.58 6.55 -22.37
C SER A 174 -21.43 7.26 -21.33
N SER A 175 -22.74 7.40 -21.60
CA SER A 175 -23.71 8.01 -20.68
C SER A 175 -23.81 7.29 -19.34
N SER A 176 -23.80 5.98 -19.33
CA SER A 176 -23.78 5.17 -18.08
C SER A 176 -22.54 5.47 -17.23
N ALA A 177 -21.35 5.52 -17.82
CA ALA A 177 -20.10 5.82 -17.11
C ALA A 177 -20.03 7.29 -16.65
N GLU A 178 -20.51 8.22 -17.46
CA GLU A 178 -20.60 9.64 -17.09
C GLU A 178 -21.52 9.83 -15.90
N THR A 179 -22.76 9.28 -15.97
CA THR A 179 -23.72 9.34 -14.86
C THR A 179 -23.17 8.78 -13.58
N ARG A 180 -22.44 7.66 -13.63
CA ARG A 180 -21.76 7.10 -12.46
C ARG A 180 -20.80 8.10 -11.82
N SER A 181 -19.97 8.76 -12.60
CA SER A 181 -19.01 9.73 -12.08
C SER A 181 -19.67 10.94 -11.46
N GLU A 182 -20.71 11.45 -12.10
CA GLU A 182 -21.48 12.62 -11.65
C GLU A 182 -22.24 12.32 -10.36
N MET A 183 -22.89 11.15 -10.30
CA MET A 183 -23.56 10.66 -9.09
C MET A 183 -22.57 10.43 -7.94
N ASP A 184 -21.42 9.79 -8.20
CA ASP A 184 -20.38 9.57 -7.20
C ASP A 184 -19.79 10.90 -6.70
N TRP A 185 -19.68 11.90 -7.58
CA TRP A 185 -19.23 13.24 -7.24
C TRP A 185 -20.27 13.94 -6.33
N LEU A 186 -21.56 13.94 -6.71
CA LEU A 186 -22.63 14.53 -5.91
C LEU A 186 -22.70 13.88 -4.54
N LEU A 187 -22.86 12.56 -4.46
CA LEU A 187 -22.96 11.84 -3.19
C LEU A 187 -21.71 12.07 -2.32
N GLY A 188 -20.53 11.97 -2.93
CA GLY A 188 -19.28 12.09 -2.20
C GLY A 188 -19.02 13.50 -1.67
N ILE A 189 -19.24 14.54 -2.49
CA ILE A 189 -18.98 15.93 -2.11
C ILE A 189 -20.06 16.45 -1.18
N GLU A 190 -21.33 16.30 -1.55
CA GLU A 190 -22.43 16.89 -0.79
C GLU A 190 -22.57 16.27 0.60
N LEU A 191 -22.52 14.93 0.71
CA LEU A 191 -22.57 14.28 2.02
C LEU A 191 -21.31 14.57 2.86
N THR A 192 -20.12 14.65 2.23
CA THR A 192 -18.90 15.04 2.94
C THR A 192 -19.01 16.45 3.51
N ARG A 193 -19.51 17.41 2.72
CA ARG A 193 -19.72 18.81 3.15
C ARG A 193 -20.75 18.88 4.26
N TYR A 194 -21.91 18.30 4.05
CA TYR A 194 -23.02 18.31 5.00
C TYR A 194 -22.62 17.75 6.37
N VAL A 195 -22.05 16.53 6.37
CA VAL A 195 -21.63 15.87 7.61
C VAL A 195 -20.48 16.64 8.28
N SER A 196 -19.53 17.17 7.49
CA SER A 196 -18.40 17.91 8.04
C SER A 196 -18.83 19.24 8.69
N VAL A 197 -19.78 19.95 8.09
CA VAL A 197 -20.34 21.19 8.66
C VAL A 197 -21.11 20.88 9.94
N LYS A 198 -22.00 19.89 9.94
CA LYS A 198 -22.73 19.46 11.13
C LYS A 198 -21.82 18.94 12.26
N ALA A 199 -20.76 18.23 11.93
CA ALA A 199 -19.82 17.69 12.92
C ALA A 199 -18.74 18.68 13.37
N GLY A 200 -18.61 19.86 12.74
CA GLY A 200 -17.56 20.85 13.01
C GLY A 200 -16.15 20.33 12.67
N THR A 201 -16.02 19.24 11.92
CA THR A 201 -14.75 18.62 11.55
C THR A 201 -14.88 17.90 10.22
N PHE A 202 -13.73 17.71 9.53
CA PHE A 202 -13.73 17.01 8.24
C PHE A 202 -14.03 15.52 8.41
N ILE A 203 -15.16 15.07 7.84
CA ILE A 203 -15.58 13.68 7.78
C ILE A 203 -15.86 13.33 6.33
N ARG A 204 -15.09 12.39 5.80
CA ARG A 204 -15.25 11.93 4.42
C ARG A 204 -16.37 10.90 4.33
N ILE A 205 -17.34 11.17 3.49
CA ILE A 205 -18.43 10.25 3.12
C ILE A 205 -18.21 9.85 1.65
N GLY A 206 -18.59 8.65 1.28
CA GLY A 206 -18.53 8.21 -0.11
C GLY A 206 -18.97 6.76 -0.26
N ARG A 207 -19.54 6.46 -1.43
CA ARG A 207 -20.15 5.18 -1.77
C ARG A 207 -19.19 3.97 -1.63
N CYS A 208 -17.89 4.18 -1.80
CA CYS A 208 -16.90 3.11 -1.62
C CYS A 208 -16.31 3.09 -0.20
N VAL A 209 -16.07 4.25 0.42
CA VAL A 209 -15.46 4.36 1.75
C VAL A 209 -16.40 3.85 2.83
N CYS A 210 -17.66 4.26 2.78
CA CYS A 210 -18.63 3.96 3.82
C CYS A 210 -18.92 2.46 4.00
N PRO A 211 -19.19 1.68 2.94
CA PRO A 211 -19.42 0.24 3.08
C PRO A 211 -18.20 -0.49 3.65
N ILE A 212 -16.99 -0.12 3.23
CA ILE A 212 -15.75 -0.74 3.73
C ILE A 212 -15.60 -0.49 5.23
N VAL A 213 -15.79 0.76 5.66
CA VAL A 213 -15.67 1.13 7.07
C VAL A 213 -16.78 0.47 7.88
N ALA A 214 -18.05 0.54 7.44
CA ALA A 214 -19.18 -0.07 8.11
C ALA A 214 -18.94 -1.58 8.31
N HIS A 215 -18.53 -2.29 7.27
CA HIS A 215 -18.27 -3.73 7.34
C HIS A 215 -17.20 -4.12 8.36
N VAL A 216 -16.11 -3.34 8.44
CA VAL A 216 -15.06 -3.57 9.45
C VAL A 216 -15.56 -3.20 10.85
N ILE A 217 -16.30 -2.11 11.01
CA ILE A 217 -16.83 -1.66 12.31
C ILE A 217 -17.90 -2.61 12.84
N GLU A 218 -18.78 -3.12 12.00
CA GLU A 218 -19.75 -4.15 12.37
C GLU A 218 -19.08 -5.42 12.92
N ARG A 219 -17.98 -5.83 12.27
CA ARG A 219 -17.16 -6.94 12.78
C ARG A 219 -16.53 -6.62 14.14
N GLU A 220 -16.04 -5.41 14.35
CA GLU A 220 -15.51 -4.98 15.65
C GLU A 220 -16.61 -4.92 16.72
N LYS A 221 -17.83 -4.43 16.36
CA LYS A 221 -18.99 -4.47 17.25
C LYS A 221 -19.32 -5.93 17.63
N ALA A 222 -19.40 -6.82 16.63
CA ALA A 222 -19.66 -8.24 16.86
C ALA A 222 -18.60 -8.94 17.73
N ILE A 223 -17.34 -8.52 17.64
CA ILE A 223 -16.26 -9.03 18.51
C ILE A 223 -16.38 -8.46 19.94
N ARG A 224 -16.62 -7.17 20.07
CA ARG A 224 -16.72 -6.46 21.34
C ARG A 224 -17.91 -6.93 22.16
N ASP A 225 -19.04 -7.10 21.50
CA ASP A 225 -20.33 -7.41 22.13
C ASP A 225 -20.56 -8.93 22.21
N PHE A 226 -19.56 -9.73 21.77
CA PHE A 226 -19.64 -11.17 21.81
C PHE A 226 -19.59 -11.68 23.26
N VAL A 227 -20.59 -12.46 23.62
CA VAL A 227 -20.65 -13.16 24.90
C VAL A 227 -20.28 -14.63 24.67
N PRO A 228 -19.15 -15.12 25.16
CA PRO A 228 -18.80 -16.52 25.05
C PRO A 228 -19.85 -17.41 25.74
N LYS A 229 -20.34 -18.40 25.01
CA LYS A 229 -21.25 -19.39 25.55
C LYS A 229 -20.51 -20.71 25.74
N PRO A 230 -20.65 -21.37 26.91
CA PRO A 230 -20.08 -22.69 27.11
C PRO A 230 -20.86 -23.73 26.29
N TYR A 231 -20.16 -24.73 25.83
CA TYR A 231 -20.74 -25.90 25.21
C TYR A 231 -19.83 -27.10 25.45
N SER A 232 -20.40 -28.30 25.42
CA SER A 232 -19.66 -29.55 25.57
C SER A 232 -19.51 -30.22 24.20
N ALA A 233 -18.32 -30.73 23.94
CA ALA A 233 -18.01 -31.62 22.85
C ALA A 233 -17.62 -33.01 23.41
N VAL A 234 -17.92 -34.07 22.69
CA VAL A 234 -17.54 -35.42 23.04
C VAL A 234 -16.35 -35.83 22.19
N SER A 235 -15.21 -36.09 22.84
CA SER A 235 -13.98 -36.45 22.12
C SER A 235 -13.15 -37.50 22.87
N SER A 236 -12.42 -38.30 22.10
CA SER A 236 -11.45 -39.28 22.57
C SER A 236 -10.09 -38.98 21.99
N LYS A 237 -9.03 -39.07 22.80
CA LYS A 237 -7.66 -38.93 22.34
C LYS A 237 -6.83 -40.02 22.97
N GLU A 238 -6.73 -41.16 22.27
CA GLU A 238 -6.07 -42.35 22.75
C GLU A 238 -5.03 -42.85 21.75
N LYS A 239 -4.08 -43.63 22.23
CA LYS A 239 -3.09 -44.27 21.38
C LYS A 239 -3.57 -45.63 20.89
N THR A 240 -3.52 -45.81 19.55
CA THR A 240 -3.71 -47.12 18.93
C THR A 240 -2.47 -47.45 18.10
N ASN A 241 -1.87 -48.62 18.32
CA ASN A 241 -0.63 -49.03 17.66
C ASN A 241 0.55 -48.03 17.83
N GLY A 242 0.59 -47.33 18.98
CA GLY A 242 1.63 -46.36 19.28
C GLY A 242 1.40 -44.95 18.76
N GLU A 243 0.36 -44.75 17.96
CA GLU A 243 0.01 -43.44 17.32
C GLU A 243 -1.19 -42.81 18.01
N ASP A 244 -1.16 -41.49 18.19
CA ASP A 244 -2.25 -40.68 18.73
C ASP A 244 -3.43 -40.58 17.76
N ILE A 245 -4.61 -41.02 18.17
CA ILE A 245 -5.86 -40.93 17.42
C ILE A 245 -6.81 -40.04 18.20
N GLU A 246 -7.19 -38.91 17.55
CA GLU A 246 -8.17 -37.98 18.09
C GLU A 246 -9.47 -38.09 17.30
N LEU A 247 -10.53 -38.47 17.98
CA LEU A 247 -11.90 -38.59 17.46
C LEU A 247 -12.77 -37.55 18.18
N THR A 248 -13.43 -36.68 17.44
CA THR A 248 -14.35 -35.69 18.01
C THR A 248 -15.70 -35.82 17.30
N SER A 249 -16.74 -36.04 18.07
CA SER A 249 -18.13 -36.09 17.54
C SER A 249 -18.51 -34.76 16.88
N LYS A 250 -19.31 -34.84 15.84
CA LYS A 250 -19.88 -33.66 15.18
C LYS A 250 -20.98 -33.01 16.03
N ARG A 251 -21.52 -33.73 16.99
CA ARG A 251 -22.56 -33.24 17.91
C ARG A 251 -21.91 -32.36 18.97
N THR A 252 -22.55 -31.25 19.25
CA THR A 252 -22.19 -30.34 20.34
C THR A 252 -23.41 -30.09 21.20
N PHE A 253 -23.22 -29.90 22.49
CA PHE A 253 -24.26 -29.77 23.49
C PHE A 253 -24.15 -28.44 24.19
N GLU A 254 -25.20 -27.66 24.20
CA GLU A 254 -25.26 -26.39 24.91
C GLU A 254 -25.19 -26.60 26.43
N GLU A 255 -24.95 -25.55 27.17
CA GLU A 255 -24.97 -25.55 28.63
C GLU A 255 -26.30 -26.09 29.17
N GLY A 256 -26.26 -27.01 30.14
CA GLY A 256 -27.44 -27.71 30.67
C GLY A 256 -27.76 -29.04 30.02
N HIS A 257 -27.06 -29.41 28.92
CA HIS A 257 -27.23 -30.71 28.25
C HIS A 257 -26.03 -31.66 28.47
N GLU A 258 -25.29 -31.47 29.57
CA GLU A 258 -24.12 -32.31 29.90
C GLU A 258 -24.48 -33.77 30.12
N ALA A 259 -25.70 -34.08 30.62
CA ALA A 259 -26.18 -35.44 30.79
C ALA A 259 -26.38 -36.17 29.44
N GLU A 260 -26.85 -35.47 28.40
CA GLU A 260 -26.97 -36.02 27.06
C GLU A 260 -25.60 -36.23 26.42
N ALA A 261 -24.66 -35.28 26.64
CA ALA A 261 -23.29 -35.42 26.18
C ALA A 261 -22.56 -36.61 26.85
N GLN A 262 -22.81 -36.82 28.17
CA GLN A 262 -22.24 -37.94 28.89
C GLN A 262 -22.86 -39.26 28.40
N ALA A 263 -24.16 -39.32 28.20
CA ALA A 263 -24.81 -40.50 27.66
C ALA A 263 -24.27 -40.90 26.27
N LEU A 264 -23.93 -39.89 25.42
CA LEU A 264 -23.29 -40.14 24.14
C LEU A 264 -21.84 -40.68 24.33
N ALA A 265 -21.08 -40.10 25.21
CA ALA A 265 -19.73 -40.57 25.49
C ALA A 265 -19.73 -42.04 26.02
N ASP A 266 -20.66 -42.35 26.92
CA ASP A 266 -20.83 -43.72 27.47
C ASP A 266 -21.26 -44.71 26.38
N ALA A 267 -22.19 -44.28 25.47
CA ALA A 267 -22.60 -45.11 24.34
C ALA A 267 -21.43 -45.40 23.37
N PHE A 268 -20.62 -44.39 23.06
CA PHE A 268 -19.43 -44.61 22.25
C PHE A 268 -18.43 -45.56 22.94
N ASN A 269 -18.15 -45.35 24.22
CA ASN A 269 -17.22 -46.22 24.96
C ASN A 269 -17.71 -47.65 25.09
N GLN A 270 -19.00 -47.84 25.23
CA GLN A 270 -19.62 -49.16 25.27
C GLN A 270 -19.60 -49.87 23.91
N ALA A 271 -19.86 -49.15 22.84
CA ALA A 271 -19.88 -49.68 21.48
C ALA A 271 -18.50 -50.13 20.98
N GLY A 272 -17.46 -49.44 21.44
CA GLY A 272 -16.11 -49.56 20.88
C GLY A 272 -16.01 -48.94 19.49
N ALA A 273 -14.79 -48.77 19.00
CA ALA A 273 -14.52 -48.22 17.71
C ALA A 273 -13.75 -49.19 16.82
N THR A 274 -14.13 -49.28 15.55
CA THR A 274 -13.49 -50.19 14.59
C THR A 274 -13.26 -49.49 13.27
N VAL A 275 -12.16 -49.75 12.63
CA VAL A 275 -11.81 -49.25 11.31
C VAL A 275 -12.67 -49.98 10.24
N THR A 276 -13.60 -49.29 9.63
CA THR A 276 -14.49 -49.86 8.60
C THR A 276 -13.91 -49.72 7.19
N SER A 277 -13.10 -48.71 6.94
CA SER A 277 -12.48 -48.49 5.64
C SER A 277 -11.14 -47.80 5.77
N VAL A 278 -10.17 -48.27 4.99
CA VAL A 278 -8.90 -47.60 4.75
C VAL A 278 -8.75 -47.50 3.24
N LYS A 279 -8.73 -46.28 2.71
CA LYS A 279 -8.62 -46.06 1.28
C LYS A 279 -7.47 -45.10 1.01
N THR A 280 -6.48 -45.52 0.25
CA THR A 280 -5.39 -44.68 -0.24
C THR A 280 -5.54 -44.52 -1.74
N GLU A 281 -5.63 -43.30 -2.20
CA GLU A 281 -5.75 -42.95 -3.60
C GLU A 281 -4.67 -41.96 -3.98
N ARG A 282 -4.03 -42.20 -5.12
CA ARG A 282 -3.15 -41.21 -5.72
C ARG A 282 -3.97 -40.11 -6.33
N LYS A 283 -3.74 -38.89 -5.90
CA LYS A 283 -4.44 -37.67 -6.40
C LYS A 283 -3.42 -36.68 -6.95
N THR A 284 -3.74 -36.15 -8.10
CA THR A 284 -3.05 -34.94 -8.60
C THR A 284 -3.59 -33.71 -7.88
N VAL A 285 -2.70 -32.90 -7.34
CA VAL A 285 -3.01 -31.64 -6.67
C VAL A 285 -2.61 -30.48 -7.56
N ASN A 286 -3.57 -29.68 -7.96
CA ASN A 286 -3.31 -28.53 -8.81
C ASN A 286 -2.80 -27.34 -7.99
N PRO A 287 -1.96 -26.45 -8.59
CA PRO A 287 -1.59 -25.19 -8.00
C PRO A 287 -2.78 -24.22 -7.92
N GLY A 288 -2.62 -23.13 -7.19
CA GLY A 288 -3.56 -22.01 -7.29
C GLY A 288 -3.61 -21.42 -8.70
N LYS A 289 -4.68 -20.66 -8.99
CA LYS A 289 -4.79 -19.93 -10.26
C LYS A 289 -3.72 -18.85 -10.37
N LEU A 290 -3.50 -18.32 -11.55
CA LEU A 290 -2.73 -17.09 -11.75
C LEU A 290 -3.38 -15.94 -10.98
N PHE A 291 -2.71 -14.83 -10.85
CA PHE A 291 -3.19 -13.74 -10.02
C PHE A 291 -4.01 -12.71 -10.80
N SER A 292 -5.20 -12.41 -10.28
CA SER A 292 -5.78 -11.07 -10.36
C SER A 292 -5.03 -10.10 -9.44
N MET A 293 -5.29 -8.79 -9.51
CA MET A 293 -4.65 -7.85 -8.59
C MET A 293 -5.09 -8.11 -7.15
N SER A 294 -6.36 -8.37 -6.89
CA SER A 294 -6.87 -8.68 -5.54
C SER A 294 -6.26 -9.96 -4.95
N ASP A 295 -6.10 -11.01 -5.79
CA ASP A 295 -5.45 -12.25 -5.35
C ASP A 295 -3.98 -12.02 -5.03
N LEU A 296 -3.27 -11.25 -5.88
CA LEU A 296 -1.88 -10.90 -5.65
C LEU A 296 -1.68 -10.10 -4.37
N GLN A 297 -2.54 -9.10 -4.12
CA GLN A 297 -2.51 -8.32 -2.89
C GLN A 297 -2.70 -9.21 -1.66
N SER A 298 -3.68 -10.09 -1.70
CA SER A 298 -3.95 -11.03 -0.62
C SER A 298 -2.78 -11.97 -0.37
N PHE A 299 -2.20 -12.49 -1.44
CA PHE A 299 -1.07 -13.43 -1.36
C PHE A 299 0.22 -12.76 -0.90
N ALA A 300 0.58 -11.61 -1.47
CA ALA A 300 1.80 -10.88 -1.13
C ALA A 300 1.76 -10.31 0.29
N CYS A 301 0.61 -9.75 0.74
CA CYS A 301 0.44 -9.29 2.12
C CYS A 301 0.45 -10.44 3.15
N LYS A 302 0.12 -11.66 2.73
CA LYS A 302 0.27 -12.86 3.58
C LYS A 302 1.72 -13.32 3.66
N ALA A 303 2.46 -13.22 2.55
CA ALA A 303 3.89 -13.55 2.48
C ALA A 303 4.74 -12.54 3.25
N ASP A 304 4.45 -11.25 3.13
CA ASP A 304 5.08 -10.16 3.86
C ASP A 304 4.02 -9.29 4.55
N LYS A 305 3.84 -9.48 5.85
CA LYS A 305 2.84 -8.79 6.68
C LYS A 305 3.15 -7.29 6.90
N THR A 306 4.25 -6.79 6.38
CA THR A 306 4.58 -5.35 6.40
C THR A 306 3.99 -4.60 5.22
N LEU A 307 3.60 -5.32 4.15
CA LEU A 307 3.01 -4.74 2.96
C LEU A 307 1.51 -4.45 3.16
N SER A 308 1.08 -3.35 2.57
CA SER A 308 -0.34 -3.03 2.35
C SER A 308 -0.76 -3.36 0.91
N PRO A 309 -2.06 -3.49 0.61
CA PRO A 309 -2.53 -3.63 -0.77
C PRO A 309 -2.07 -2.51 -1.71
N ALA A 310 -1.94 -1.28 -1.19
CA ALA A 310 -1.42 -0.14 -1.95
C ALA A 310 0.07 -0.30 -2.30
N ASP A 311 0.88 -0.83 -1.37
CA ASP A 311 2.30 -1.11 -1.63
C ASP A 311 2.46 -2.20 -2.71
N VAL A 312 1.62 -3.24 -2.67
CA VAL A 312 1.61 -4.30 -3.68
C VAL A 312 1.24 -3.74 -5.05
N LEU A 313 0.20 -2.91 -5.13
CA LEU A 313 -0.21 -2.25 -6.37
C LEU A 313 0.92 -1.37 -6.92
N ALA A 314 1.52 -0.54 -6.10
CA ALA A 314 2.63 0.34 -6.50
C ALA A 314 3.85 -0.45 -7.00
N ALA A 315 4.19 -1.53 -6.29
CA ALA A 315 5.29 -2.42 -6.69
C ALA A 315 5.00 -3.12 -8.02
N THR A 316 3.78 -3.64 -8.21
CA THR A 316 3.37 -4.29 -9.47
C THR A 316 3.34 -3.30 -10.63
N GLN A 317 2.87 -2.08 -10.39
CA GLN A 317 2.87 -1.01 -11.40
C GLN A 317 4.29 -0.67 -11.86
N ALA A 318 5.23 -0.55 -10.93
CA ALA A 318 6.64 -0.30 -11.26
C ALA A 318 7.27 -1.46 -12.05
N LEU A 319 6.94 -2.71 -11.69
CA LEU A 319 7.39 -3.89 -12.43
C LEU A 319 6.80 -3.94 -13.85
N TYR A 320 5.54 -3.55 -14.02
CA TYR A 320 4.89 -3.42 -15.32
C TYR A 320 5.55 -2.33 -16.19
N GLU A 321 5.80 -1.15 -15.63
CA GLU A 321 6.49 -0.06 -16.33
C GLU A 321 7.92 -0.44 -16.75
N GLY A 322 8.58 -1.27 -15.96
CA GLY A 322 9.86 -1.91 -16.31
C GLY A 322 9.74 -2.99 -17.37
N GLY A 323 8.53 -3.44 -17.70
CA GLY A 323 8.25 -4.48 -18.69
C GLY A 323 8.54 -5.90 -18.18
N PHE A 324 8.56 -6.12 -16.87
CA PHE A 324 8.85 -7.42 -16.24
C PHE A 324 7.61 -8.26 -15.98
N VAL A 325 6.45 -7.62 -15.83
CA VAL A 325 5.16 -8.28 -15.66
C VAL A 325 4.12 -7.70 -16.59
N THR A 326 2.99 -8.40 -16.78
CA THR A 326 1.83 -7.92 -17.54
C THR A 326 1.07 -6.84 -16.80
N TYR A 327 0.04 -6.27 -17.42
CA TYR A 327 -0.74 -5.16 -16.85
C TYR A 327 -1.34 -5.51 -15.49
N PRO A 328 -1.15 -4.67 -14.46
CA PRO A 328 -1.47 -5.05 -13.09
C PRO A 328 -2.96 -4.94 -12.71
N ARG A 329 -3.72 -4.06 -13.38
CA ARG A 329 -5.11 -3.77 -12.98
C ARG A 329 -6.07 -4.71 -13.70
N THR A 330 -6.11 -5.95 -13.25
CA THR A 330 -6.97 -7.00 -13.80
C THR A 330 -7.74 -7.70 -12.68
N ASN A 331 -9.00 -8.02 -12.96
CA ASN A 331 -9.87 -8.83 -12.12
C ASN A 331 -9.80 -10.33 -12.50
N SER A 332 -9.12 -10.67 -13.59
CA SER A 332 -9.04 -12.04 -14.08
C SER A 332 -7.83 -12.80 -13.53
N SER A 333 -8.04 -14.06 -13.22
CA SER A 333 -6.99 -15.04 -12.86
C SER A 333 -6.75 -16.03 -14.01
N TYR A 334 -7.21 -15.70 -15.22
CA TYR A 334 -7.11 -16.54 -16.43
C TYR A 334 -6.36 -15.79 -17.53
N LEU A 335 -5.88 -16.56 -18.50
CA LEU A 335 -5.26 -16.05 -19.72
C LEU A 335 -6.21 -16.23 -20.90
N ALA A 336 -6.11 -15.36 -21.90
CA ALA A 336 -6.83 -15.53 -23.15
C ALA A 336 -6.20 -16.66 -23.99
N THR A 337 -7.03 -17.39 -24.75
CA THR A 337 -6.59 -18.51 -25.56
C THR A 337 -5.54 -18.13 -26.61
N ASN A 338 -5.55 -16.87 -27.06
CA ASN A 338 -4.58 -16.31 -28.01
C ASN A 338 -3.25 -15.87 -27.38
N GLU A 339 -3.12 -15.91 -26.04
CA GLU A 339 -1.89 -15.50 -25.32
C GLU A 339 -0.88 -16.63 -25.14
N THR A 340 -1.16 -17.83 -25.65
CA THR A 340 -0.25 -18.97 -25.61
C THR A 340 1.15 -18.62 -26.09
N VAL A 341 1.27 -17.84 -27.18
CA VAL A 341 2.56 -17.39 -27.73
C VAL A 341 3.33 -16.49 -26.73
N LYS A 342 2.62 -15.65 -25.99
CA LYS A 342 3.24 -14.80 -24.95
C LYS A 342 3.76 -15.65 -23.78
N VAL A 343 3.01 -16.68 -23.42
CA VAL A 343 3.41 -17.63 -22.37
C VAL A 343 4.66 -18.41 -22.79
N ASP A 344 4.71 -18.89 -24.04
CA ASP A 344 5.89 -19.58 -24.57
C ASP A 344 7.13 -18.69 -24.56
N ALA A 345 6.97 -17.41 -24.94
CA ALA A 345 8.04 -16.42 -24.87
C ALA A 345 8.50 -16.17 -23.42
N ALA A 346 7.54 -16.09 -22.47
CA ALA A 346 7.86 -15.92 -21.05
C ALA A 346 8.63 -17.13 -20.50
N ILE A 347 8.18 -18.36 -20.78
CA ILE A 347 8.86 -19.60 -20.36
C ILE A 347 10.28 -19.65 -20.94
N LYS A 348 10.45 -19.30 -22.21
CA LYS A 348 11.78 -19.26 -22.86
C LYS A 348 12.69 -18.22 -22.18
N GLY A 349 12.18 -17.04 -21.88
CA GLY A 349 12.94 -15.99 -21.18
C GLY A 349 13.33 -16.40 -19.76
N LEU A 350 12.46 -17.08 -19.04
CA LEU A 350 12.75 -17.61 -17.70
C LEU A 350 13.79 -18.72 -17.74
N ALA A 351 13.75 -19.59 -18.74
CA ALA A 351 14.75 -20.66 -18.94
C ALA A 351 16.17 -20.10 -19.14
N GLN A 352 16.31 -18.95 -19.83
CA GLN A 352 17.58 -18.24 -19.98
C GLN A 352 18.15 -17.73 -18.66
N ASN A 353 17.30 -17.60 -17.63
CA ASN A 353 17.68 -17.20 -16.28
C ASN A 353 17.70 -18.37 -15.28
N GLY A 354 17.83 -19.60 -15.79
CA GLY A 354 18.00 -20.82 -14.98
C GLY A 354 16.72 -21.42 -14.42
N ILE A 355 15.54 -20.90 -14.79
CA ILE A 355 14.24 -21.48 -14.37
C ILE A 355 13.77 -22.44 -15.45
N THR A 356 13.88 -23.74 -15.17
CA THR A 356 13.56 -24.83 -16.10
C THR A 356 12.41 -25.70 -15.59
N GLY A 357 11.97 -26.67 -16.41
CA GLY A 357 10.89 -27.58 -16.02
C GLY A 357 9.51 -26.95 -16.11
N LEU A 358 9.35 -25.92 -16.96
CA LEU A 358 8.08 -25.30 -17.27
C LEU A 358 7.60 -25.73 -18.67
N VAL A 359 6.29 -25.89 -18.80
CA VAL A 359 5.63 -26.21 -20.07
C VAL A 359 4.34 -25.44 -20.18
N ASN A 360 4.10 -24.86 -21.35
CA ASN A 360 2.81 -24.27 -21.66
C ASN A 360 1.74 -25.37 -21.79
N LYS A 361 0.51 -25.06 -21.37
CA LYS A 361 -0.62 -26.02 -21.36
C LYS A 361 -1.80 -25.45 -22.14
N PRO A 362 -1.65 -25.20 -23.46
CA PRO A 362 -2.71 -24.63 -24.28
C PRO A 362 -3.98 -25.50 -24.24
N GLY A 363 -5.13 -24.86 -24.23
CA GLY A 363 -6.44 -25.55 -24.17
C GLY A 363 -6.88 -25.96 -22.76
N LEU A 364 -6.03 -25.83 -21.74
CA LEU A 364 -6.43 -26.13 -20.36
C LEU A 364 -7.32 -25.01 -19.81
N LYS A 365 -8.63 -25.26 -19.70
CA LYS A 365 -9.64 -24.27 -19.24
C LYS A 365 -9.41 -23.71 -17.85
N SER A 366 -8.63 -24.37 -16.99
CA SER A 366 -8.25 -23.85 -15.69
C SER A 366 -7.21 -22.71 -15.79
N ILE A 367 -6.57 -22.54 -16.95
CA ILE A 367 -5.58 -21.50 -17.23
C ILE A 367 -6.09 -20.55 -18.31
N TYR A 368 -6.62 -21.07 -19.42
CA TYR A 368 -7.05 -20.32 -20.59
C TYR A 368 -8.57 -20.37 -20.72
N ASP A 369 -9.24 -19.28 -20.41
CA ASP A 369 -10.70 -19.18 -20.50
C ASP A 369 -11.14 -17.75 -20.84
N ASP A 370 -11.41 -17.52 -22.12
CA ASP A 370 -11.82 -16.20 -22.64
C ASP A 370 -13.12 -15.70 -21.98
N SER A 371 -14.00 -16.60 -21.53
CA SER A 371 -15.26 -16.24 -20.86
C SER A 371 -15.05 -15.67 -19.46
N LYS A 372 -13.84 -15.72 -18.92
CA LYS A 372 -13.45 -15.24 -17.58
C LYS A 372 -12.58 -13.98 -17.65
N ILE A 373 -12.51 -13.38 -18.82
CA ILE A 373 -11.71 -12.18 -19.06
C ILE A 373 -12.64 -11.09 -19.56
N GLU A 374 -12.72 -10.00 -18.83
CA GLU A 374 -13.50 -8.82 -19.23
C GLU A 374 -12.65 -7.89 -20.10
N ALA A 375 -11.54 -7.41 -19.56
CA ALA A 375 -10.66 -6.47 -20.24
C ALA A 375 -9.21 -6.92 -20.29
N HIS A 376 -8.72 -7.55 -19.25
CA HIS A 376 -7.30 -7.93 -19.09
C HIS A 376 -7.15 -9.31 -18.50
N SER A 377 -6.17 -10.04 -19.01
CA SER A 377 -5.77 -11.36 -18.51
C SER A 377 -5.00 -11.25 -17.18
N ALA A 378 -4.78 -12.40 -16.54
CA ALA A 378 -4.03 -12.52 -15.28
C ALA A 378 -2.64 -11.89 -15.34
N ILE A 379 -2.12 -11.52 -14.17
CA ILE A 379 -0.76 -10.99 -14.00
C ILE A 379 0.25 -12.12 -14.14
N THR A 380 1.17 -11.97 -15.10
CA THR A 380 2.24 -12.95 -15.36
C THR A 380 3.58 -12.25 -15.58
N PRO A 381 4.71 -12.95 -15.37
CA PRO A 381 6.01 -12.45 -15.83
C PRO A 381 6.05 -12.43 -17.36
N THR A 382 6.82 -11.50 -17.94
CA THR A 382 7.02 -11.40 -19.39
C THR A 382 8.17 -12.25 -19.90
N GLY A 383 8.95 -12.85 -19.01
CA GLY A 383 10.21 -13.56 -19.33
C GLY A 383 11.45 -12.66 -19.30
N LYS A 384 11.28 -11.34 -19.24
CA LYS A 384 12.40 -10.43 -18.96
C LYS A 384 12.78 -10.53 -17.50
N TRP A 385 14.09 -10.57 -17.23
CA TRP A 385 14.58 -10.63 -15.87
C TRP A 385 14.85 -9.24 -15.33
N PRO A 386 14.29 -8.87 -14.19
CA PRO A 386 14.65 -7.62 -13.51
C PRO A 386 16.05 -7.78 -12.92
N GLY A 387 16.79 -6.68 -12.84
CA GLY A 387 18.04 -6.65 -12.08
C GLY A 387 17.82 -6.90 -10.58
N ALA A 388 18.69 -6.40 -9.72
CA ALA A 388 18.53 -6.53 -8.28
C ALA A 388 17.27 -5.79 -7.80
N LEU A 389 16.24 -6.53 -7.37
CA LEU A 389 15.04 -6.01 -6.74
C LEU A 389 15.19 -5.97 -5.22
N ALA A 390 14.53 -5.01 -4.55
CA ALA A 390 14.50 -4.89 -3.10
C ALA A 390 13.09 -4.58 -2.58
N GLY A 391 12.85 -4.84 -1.28
CA GLY A 391 11.61 -4.50 -0.60
C GLY A 391 10.37 -5.08 -1.29
N ALA A 392 9.31 -4.27 -1.39
CA ALA A 392 8.02 -4.68 -1.94
C ALA A 392 8.12 -5.23 -3.38
N GLN A 393 8.96 -4.62 -4.23
CA GLN A 393 9.12 -5.08 -5.62
C GLN A 393 9.67 -6.50 -5.70
N LYS A 394 10.64 -6.83 -4.82
CA LYS A 394 11.20 -8.18 -4.75
C LYS A 394 10.12 -9.19 -4.34
N THR A 395 9.46 -8.96 -3.22
CA THR A 395 8.41 -9.86 -2.70
C THR A 395 7.30 -10.08 -3.74
N VAL A 396 6.83 -8.99 -4.36
CA VAL A 396 5.74 -9.05 -5.34
C VAL A 396 6.16 -9.81 -6.60
N PHE A 397 7.37 -9.54 -7.12
CA PHE A 397 7.87 -10.25 -8.29
C PHE A 397 8.06 -11.74 -8.01
N GLU A 398 8.61 -12.10 -6.84
CA GLU A 398 8.78 -13.51 -6.42
C GLU A 398 7.41 -14.21 -6.31
N CYS A 399 6.38 -13.55 -5.77
CA CYS A 399 5.03 -14.10 -5.71
C CYS A 399 4.49 -14.41 -7.12
N ILE A 400 4.58 -13.44 -8.04
CA ILE A 400 4.10 -13.60 -9.43
C ILE A 400 4.89 -14.71 -10.14
N LEU A 401 6.21 -14.70 -10.01
CA LEU A 401 7.08 -15.67 -10.64
C LEU A 401 6.82 -17.10 -10.13
N ASN A 402 6.77 -17.27 -8.82
CA ASN A 402 6.57 -18.59 -8.22
C ASN A 402 5.18 -19.16 -8.59
N ARG A 403 4.15 -18.34 -8.59
CA ARG A 403 2.81 -18.75 -9.02
C ARG A 403 2.78 -19.13 -10.51
N PHE A 404 3.43 -18.37 -11.38
CA PHE A 404 3.55 -18.69 -12.77
C PHE A 404 4.29 -20.02 -12.98
N CYS A 405 5.43 -20.20 -12.30
CA CYS A 405 6.19 -21.44 -12.35
C CYS A 405 5.38 -22.64 -11.80
N ALA A 406 4.59 -22.43 -10.77
CA ALA A 406 3.71 -23.45 -10.22
C ALA A 406 2.63 -23.88 -11.22
N VAL A 407 1.96 -22.92 -11.87
CA VAL A 407 0.90 -23.18 -12.86
C VAL A 407 1.45 -23.89 -14.10
N PHE A 408 2.61 -23.48 -14.58
CA PHE A 408 3.24 -24.03 -15.79
C PHE A 408 4.29 -25.12 -15.50
N CYS A 409 4.32 -25.65 -14.27
CA CYS A 409 5.21 -26.78 -13.95
C CYS A 409 4.90 -27.98 -14.85
N ALA A 410 5.94 -28.54 -15.49
CA ALA A 410 5.80 -29.70 -16.35
C ALA A 410 5.46 -30.98 -15.57
N GLU A 411 5.97 -31.10 -14.35
CA GLU A 411 5.74 -32.25 -13.48
C GLU A 411 4.45 -32.06 -12.66
N ASP A 412 3.62 -33.10 -12.63
CA ASP A 412 2.43 -33.10 -11.79
C ASP A 412 2.79 -33.25 -10.30
N CYS A 413 2.12 -32.49 -9.45
CA CYS A 413 2.16 -32.73 -8.01
C CYS A 413 1.21 -33.86 -7.67
N THR A 414 1.72 -34.98 -7.20
CA THR A 414 0.91 -36.10 -6.76
C THR A 414 1.05 -36.34 -5.26
N VAL A 415 -0.06 -36.69 -4.63
CA VAL A 415 -0.12 -37.03 -3.22
C VAL A 415 -0.84 -38.37 -3.07
N ASP A 416 -0.41 -39.17 -2.15
CA ASP A 416 -1.19 -40.30 -1.67
C ASP A 416 -2.13 -39.81 -0.58
N ARG A 417 -3.40 -39.69 -0.91
CA ARG A 417 -4.47 -39.28 -0.01
C ARG A 417 -5.05 -40.50 0.65
N THR A 418 -4.81 -40.63 1.95
CA THR A 418 -5.38 -41.71 2.76
C THR A 418 -6.61 -41.18 3.50
N THR A 419 -7.68 -41.91 3.40
CA THR A 419 -8.90 -41.68 4.19
C THR A 419 -9.16 -42.93 5.01
N ILE A 420 -9.21 -42.76 6.32
CA ILE A 420 -9.55 -43.83 7.28
C ILE A 420 -10.91 -43.47 7.84
N VAL A 421 -11.85 -44.43 7.78
CA VAL A 421 -13.18 -44.33 8.40
C VAL A 421 -13.20 -45.25 9.61
N ILE A 422 -13.47 -44.66 10.77
CA ILE A 422 -13.62 -45.34 12.05
C ILE A 422 -15.07 -45.21 12.43
N HIS A 423 -15.74 -46.36 12.55
CA HIS A 423 -17.13 -46.43 13.00
C HIS A 423 -17.19 -46.67 14.50
N CYS A 424 -18.00 -45.86 15.17
CA CYS A 424 -18.28 -46.02 16.60
C CYS A 424 -19.75 -45.71 16.85
N HIS A 425 -20.46 -46.68 17.39
CA HIS A 425 -21.91 -46.57 17.63
C HIS A 425 -22.69 -46.15 16.37
N ASP A 426 -23.16 -44.92 16.30
CA ASP A 426 -23.95 -44.36 15.20
C ASP A 426 -23.24 -43.28 14.39
N GLU A 427 -21.91 -43.10 14.59
CA GLU A 427 -21.15 -42.06 13.93
C GLU A 427 -19.90 -42.61 13.26
N ASP A 428 -19.60 -42.06 12.07
CA ASP A 428 -18.36 -42.32 11.35
C ASP A 428 -17.39 -41.16 11.50
N PHE A 429 -16.24 -41.47 12.04
CA PHE A 429 -15.10 -40.54 12.19
C PHE A 429 -14.16 -40.69 11.01
N MET A 430 -13.88 -39.60 10.29
CA MET A 430 -12.99 -39.64 9.13
C MET A 430 -11.65 -38.97 9.45
N LEU A 431 -10.56 -39.72 9.37
CA LEU A 431 -9.20 -39.21 9.38
C LEU A 431 -8.75 -39.05 7.92
N LYS A 432 -8.24 -37.89 7.55
CA LYS A 432 -7.70 -37.58 6.22
C LYS A 432 -6.27 -37.10 6.33
N GLY A 433 -5.41 -37.65 5.51
CA GLY A 433 -4.01 -37.26 5.41
C GLY A 433 -3.52 -37.35 3.97
N ASP A 434 -2.62 -36.45 3.61
CA ASP A 434 -1.95 -36.46 2.31
C ASP A 434 -0.45 -36.62 2.54
N VAL A 435 0.20 -37.55 1.78
CA VAL A 435 1.65 -37.71 1.75
C VAL A 435 2.12 -37.40 0.34
N GLN A 436 3.06 -36.48 0.21
CA GLN A 436 3.59 -36.08 -1.08
C GLN A 436 4.40 -37.21 -1.72
N VAL A 437 4.11 -37.52 -2.98
CA VAL A 437 4.83 -38.50 -3.79
C VAL A 437 5.73 -37.81 -4.79
N THR A 438 5.17 -36.93 -5.60
CA THR A 438 5.97 -36.04 -6.48
C THR A 438 5.73 -34.58 -6.10
N PRO A 439 6.78 -33.78 -6.00
CA PRO A 439 6.66 -32.40 -5.57
C PRO A 439 5.92 -31.55 -6.60
N GLY A 440 6.12 -31.78 -7.89
CA GLY A 440 5.52 -31.01 -8.95
C GLY A 440 5.68 -29.50 -8.73
N TRP A 441 4.56 -28.78 -8.78
CA TRP A 441 4.51 -27.33 -8.58
C TRP A 441 4.94 -26.86 -7.17
N ARG A 442 4.89 -27.73 -6.16
CA ARG A 442 5.27 -27.39 -4.76
C ARG A 442 6.75 -27.03 -4.61
N LYS A 443 7.59 -27.36 -5.60
CA LYS A 443 9.00 -26.90 -5.63
C LYS A 443 9.14 -25.39 -5.81
N PHE A 444 8.13 -24.73 -6.38
CA PHE A 444 8.10 -23.28 -6.59
C PHE A 444 7.29 -22.55 -5.50
N GLU A 445 6.21 -23.15 -5.04
CA GLU A 445 5.29 -22.55 -4.09
C GLU A 445 4.88 -23.58 -3.03
N LYS A 446 5.53 -23.52 -1.87
CA LYS A 446 5.28 -24.49 -0.78
C LYS A 446 3.98 -24.12 -0.04
N PRO A 447 2.97 -24.98 0.00
CA PRO A 447 1.81 -24.80 0.84
C PRO A 447 2.19 -24.93 2.32
N SER A 448 1.44 -24.27 3.21
CA SER A 448 1.70 -24.24 4.66
C SER A 448 1.55 -25.61 5.37
N ASN A 449 0.77 -26.54 4.80
CA ASN A 449 0.52 -27.89 5.35
C ASN A 449 0.63 -28.91 4.22
N CYS A 450 1.83 -29.44 4.00
CA CYS A 450 2.09 -30.31 2.85
C CYS A 450 1.80 -31.77 3.12
N ASP A 451 2.19 -32.28 4.29
CA ASP A 451 2.13 -33.71 4.60
C ASP A 451 1.50 -33.91 5.98
N LYS A 452 0.44 -34.69 5.99
CA LYS A 452 -0.16 -35.21 7.21
C LYS A 452 -0.17 -36.73 7.13
N MET A 453 0.80 -37.32 7.79
CA MET A 453 0.81 -38.77 7.95
C MET A 453 -0.32 -39.18 8.88
N LEU A 454 -1.02 -40.25 8.53
CA LEU A 454 -2.04 -40.86 9.37
C LEU A 454 -1.47 -42.09 10.06
N PRO A 455 -2.06 -42.46 11.23
CA PRO A 455 -1.73 -43.72 11.91
C PRO A 455 -1.88 -44.92 10.98
N LYS A 456 -0.98 -45.91 11.10
CA LYS A 456 -1.04 -47.17 10.35
C LYS A 456 -2.15 -48.02 10.92
N LEU A 457 -3.29 -48.00 10.30
CA LEU A 457 -4.46 -48.81 10.65
C LEU A 457 -4.92 -49.61 9.44
N ASN A 458 -5.48 -50.78 9.68
CA ASN A 458 -6.07 -51.66 8.65
C ASN A 458 -7.57 -51.78 8.89
N LYS A 459 -8.30 -52.13 7.85
CA LYS A 459 -9.73 -52.44 7.98
C LYS A 459 -9.94 -53.60 8.96
N GLY A 460 -10.83 -53.39 9.91
CA GLY A 460 -11.13 -54.34 10.97
C GLY A 460 -10.31 -54.13 12.27
N ASP A 461 -9.33 -53.20 12.26
CA ASP A 461 -8.58 -52.88 13.46
C ASP A 461 -9.50 -52.26 14.52
N ALA A 462 -9.41 -52.70 15.76
CA ALA A 462 -10.01 -52.02 16.89
C ALA A 462 -9.21 -50.75 17.22
N VAL A 463 -9.90 -49.64 17.45
CA VAL A 463 -9.31 -48.36 17.83
C VAL A 463 -9.55 -48.14 19.31
N ASN A 464 -8.49 -47.87 20.06
CA ASN A 464 -8.60 -47.53 21.47
C ASN A 464 -9.33 -46.20 21.60
N ILE A 465 -10.35 -46.15 22.40
CA ILE A 465 -11.14 -44.96 22.65
C ILE A 465 -11.38 -44.80 24.15
N ASN A 466 -11.51 -43.54 24.54
CA ASN A 466 -12.02 -43.13 25.85
C ASN A 466 -12.67 -41.73 25.62
N PHE A 467 -13.93 -41.77 25.13
CA PHE A 467 -14.68 -40.57 24.91
C PHE A 467 -15.01 -39.88 26.23
N GLN A 468 -14.75 -38.63 26.31
CA GLN A 468 -14.98 -37.76 27.45
C GLN A 468 -15.62 -36.47 27.01
N LEU A 469 -16.31 -35.82 27.95
CA LEU A 469 -16.79 -34.47 27.76
C LEU A 469 -15.64 -33.50 27.81
N VAL A 470 -15.57 -32.66 26.77
CA VAL A 470 -14.62 -31.54 26.71
C VAL A 470 -15.40 -30.25 26.69
N GLY A 471 -15.35 -29.53 27.82
CA GLY A 471 -15.93 -28.18 27.89
C GLY A 471 -15.19 -27.23 26.95
N LYS A 472 -15.95 -26.52 26.13
CA LYS A 472 -15.45 -25.51 25.20
C LYS A 472 -16.25 -24.22 25.33
N MET A 473 -15.69 -23.15 24.85
CA MET A 473 -16.38 -21.87 24.76
C MET A 473 -16.46 -21.47 23.29
N THR A 474 -17.57 -20.89 22.90
CA THR A 474 -17.67 -20.23 21.60
C THR A 474 -16.66 -19.10 21.53
N THR A 475 -16.17 -18.82 20.33
CA THR A 475 -15.17 -17.75 20.11
C THR A 475 -15.77 -16.67 19.22
N PRO A 476 -15.37 -15.40 19.43
CA PRO A 476 -15.84 -14.32 18.58
C PRO A 476 -15.43 -14.51 17.13
N PRO A 477 -16.14 -13.90 16.19
CA PRO A 477 -15.75 -13.96 14.78
C PRO A 477 -14.37 -13.33 14.59
N LYS A 478 -13.59 -13.88 13.67
CA LYS A 478 -12.25 -13.36 13.36
C LYS A 478 -12.34 -12.03 12.63
N ARG A 479 -11.40 -11.11 12.93
CA ARG A 479 -11.23 -9.87 12.18
C ARG A 479 -10.90 -10.16 10.72
N TYR A 480 -11.19 -9.20 9.86
CA TYR A 480 -10.89 -9.32 8.44
C TYR A 480 -9.39 -9.22 8.18
N THR A 481 -8.88 -10.26 7.50
CA THR A 481 -7.55 -10.18 6.87
C THR A 481 -7.66 -9.39 5.56
N VAL A 482 -6.51 -9.02 4.97
CA VAL A 482 -6.47 -8.42 3.62
C VAL A 482 -7.22 -9.30 2.62
N GLU A 483 -7.00 -10.61 2.64
CA GLU A 483 -7.69 -11.58 1.79
C GLU A 483 -9.20 -11.58 2.02
N ALA A 484 -9.64 -11.66 3.28
CA ALA A 484 -11.07 -11.72 3.60
C ALA A 484 -11.82 -10.43 3.21
N LEU A 485 -11.20 -9.25 3.42
CA LEU A 485 -11.79 -7.98 3.02
C LEU A 485 -11.81 -7.82 1.50
N ASN A 486 -10.74 -8.18 0.80
CA ASN A 486 -10.71 -8.15 -0.66
C ASN A 486 -11.77 -9.07 -1.26
N ASN A 487 -11.89 -10.30 -0.77
CA ASN A 487 -12.91 -11.25 -1.23
C ASN A 487 -14.33 -10.72 -1.03
N TRP A 488 -14.60 -10.07 0.10
CA TRP A 488 -15.87 -9.43 0.33
C TRP A 488 -16.09 -8.25 -0.62
N MET A 489 -15.11 -7.37 -0.85
CA MET A 489 -15.25 -6.25 -1.78
C MET A 489 -15.49 -6.69 -3.23
N VAL A 490 -14.93 -7.82 -3.63
CA VAL A 490 -15.13 -8.39 -4.99
C VAL A 490 -16.52 -8.98 -5.14
N ALA A 491 -17.05 -9.63 -4.11
CA ALA A 491 -18.35 -10.28 -4.16
C ALA A 491 -19.13 -10.04 -2.84
N PRO A 492 -19.57 -8.81 -2.60
CA PRO A 492 -20.18 -8.41 -1.32
C PRO A 492 -21.54 -9.09 -1.09
N MET A 493 -22.20 -9.53 -2.16
CA MET A 493 -23.47 -10.26 -2.13
C MET A 493 -23.30 -11.77 -2.37
N ARG A 494 -22.12 -12.33 -2.11
CA ARG A 494 -21.90 -13.77 -2.30
C ARG A 494 -22.87 -14.58 -1.44
N GLY A 495 -23.69 -15.41 -2.07
CA GLY A 495 -24.70 -16.25 -1.41
C GLY A 495 -26.03 -15.55 -1.14
N ALA A 496 -26.20 -14.29 -1.59
CA ALA A 496 -27.52 -13.68 -1.59
C ALA A 496 -28.44 -14.36 -2.60
N GLU A 497 -29.65 -14.69 -2.17
CA GLU A 497 -30.67 -15.22 -3.06
C GLU A 497 -31.19 -14.12 -3.99
N LYS A 498 -31.67 -14.51 -5.16
CA LYS A 498 -32.28 -13.61 -6.12
C LYS A 498 -33.66 -13.23 -5.61
N GLU A 499 -33.75 -12.05 -5.03
CA GLU A 499 -35.06 -11.55 -4.52
C GLU A 499 -35.93 -10.92 -5.62
N ASP A 500 -35.34 -10.59 -6.77
CA ASP A 500 -35.98 -9.83 -7.82
C ASP A 500 -36.27 -10.71 -9.05
N THR A 501 -37.52 -10.87 -9.36
CA THR A 501 -38.01 -11.70 -10.47
C THR A 501 -38.02 -10.98 -11.82
N GLU A 502 -37.73 -9.66 -11.86
CA GLU A 502 -37.74 -8.87 -13.10
C GLU A 502 -36.53 -9.14 -13.99
N TYR A 503 -35.43 -9.68 -13.42
CA TYR A 503 -34.21 -9.96 -14.16
C TYR A 503 -34.02 -11.45 -14.43
N THR A 504 -33.46 -11.80 -15.58
CA THR A 504 -32.95 -13.15 -15.84
C THR A 504 -31.72 -13.46 -14.95
N ASP A 505 -31.34 -14.73 -14.82
CA ASP A 505 -30.18 -15.14 -14.05
C ASP A 505 -28.88 -14.57 -14.64
N ALA A 506 -28.82 -14.35 -15.94
CA ALA A 506 -27.67 -13.74 -16.61
C ALA A 506 -27.56 -12.25 -16.27
N GLU A 507 -28.65 -11.50 -16.37
CA GLU A 507 -28.71 -10.08 -16.01
C GLU A 507 -28.45 -9.87 -14.53
N TRP A 508 -29.03 -10.71 -13.65
CA TRP A 508 -28.75 -10.65 -12.22
C TRP A 508 -27.27 -10.85 -11.90
N LYS A 509 -26.63 -11.79 -12.57
CA LYS A 509 -25.21 -12.03 -12.43
C LYS A 509 -24.38 -10.86 -12.92
N GLU A 510 -24.75 -10.20 -14.01
CA GLU A 510 -24.12 -8.99 -14.50
C GLU A 510 -24.27 -7.84 -13.51
N ILE A 511 -25.48 -7.61 -12.97
CA ILE A 511 -25.76 -6.61 -11.94
C ILE A 511 -24.91 -6.85 -10.69
N LEU A 512 -24.82 -8.11 -10.24
CA LEU A 512 -23.99 -8.46 -9.07
C LEU A 512 -22.49 -8.29 -9.36
N SER A 513 -22.05 -8.53 -10.58
CA SER A 513 -20.65 -8.28 -10.96
C SER A 513 -20.31 -6.79 -10.93
N ASP A 514 -21.26 -5.94 -11.32
CA ASP A 514 -21.16 -4.49 -11.27
C ASP A 514 -21.30 -3.91 -9.84
N ALA A 515 -21.93 -4.66 -8.93
CA ALA A 515 -22.14 -4.27 -7.54
C ALA A 515 -20.89 -4.41 -6.65
N THR A 516 -19.72 -4.67 -7.23
CA THR A 516 -18.47 -4.74 -6.49
C THR A 516 -18.19 -3.44 -5.75
N ILE A 517 -17.61 -3.55 -4.55
CA ILE A 517 -17.15 -2.36 -3.82
C ILE A 517 -15.83 -1.91 -4.43
N CYS A 518 -15.87 -0.78 -5.11
CA CYS A 518 -14.80 -0.24 -5.95
C CYS A 518 -14.46 -1.12 -7.16
N THR A 519 -13.87 -0.50 -8.17
CA THR A 519 -13.24 -1.24 -9.27
C THR A 519 -11.88 -1.78 -8.84
N GLU A 520 -11.36 -2.77 -9.53
CA GLU A 520 -10.02 -3.32 -9.30
C GLU A 520 -8.94 -2.22 -9.28
N ALA A 521 -9.08 -1.24 -10.16
CA ALA A 521 -8.16 -0.11 -10.26
C ALA A 521 -8.17 0.82 -9.04
N THR A 522 -9.29 0.93 -8.32
CA THR A 522 -9.49 1.92 -7.25
C THR A 522 -9.57 1.31 -5.85
N ARG A 523 -9.70 -0.01 -5.75
CA ARG A 523 -9.95 -0.73 -4.47
C ARG A 523 -8.84 -0.49 -3.46
N ALA A 524 -7.58 -0.74 -3.85
CA ALA A 524 -6.43 -0.57 -2.96
C ALA A 524 -6.30 0.87 -2.46
N ASP A 525 -6.45 1.86 -3.36
CA ASP A 525 -6.38 3.28 -3.01
C ASP A 525 -7.53 3.71 -2.10
N THR A 526 -8.71 3.09 -2.24
CA THR A 526 -9.86 3.40 -1.37
C THR A 526 -9.66 2.84 0.02
N VAL A 527 -9.19 1.59 0.15
CA VAL A 527 -8.83 1.01 1.45
C VAL A 527 -7.71 1.82 2.13
N ASP A 528 -6.68 2.22 1.37
CA ASP A 528 -5.61 3.09 1.89
C ASP A 528 -6.15 4.46 2.36
N ARG A 529 -7.14 5.02 1.67
CA ARG A 529 -7.85 6.22 2.13
C ARG A 529 -8.59 6.00 3.44
N CYS A 530 -9.25 4.84 3.63
CA CYS A 530 -9.89 4.50 4.90
C CYS A 530 -8.87 4.41 6.04
N VAL A 531 -7.69 3.85 5.78
CA VAL A 531 -6.57 3.77 6.74
C VAL A 531 -5.99 5.16 7.02
N LYS A 532 -5.72 5.97 5.99
CA LYS A 532 -5.21 7.34 6.13
C LYS A 532 -6.18 8.29 6.82
N SER A 533 -7.49 8.06 6.66
CA SER A 533 -8.54 8.78 7.38
C SER A 533 -8.73 8.28 8.81
N GLN A 534 -7.96 7.29 9.24
CA GLN A 534 -8.04 6.68 10.58
C GLN A 534 -9.40 6.07 10.92
N TYR A 535 -10.19 5.70 9.91
CA TYR A 535 -11.41 4.94 10.12
C TYR A 535 -11.13 3.48 10.48
N ILE A 536 -10.12 2.93 9.85
CA ILE A 536 -9.60 1.58 10.11
C ILE A 536 -8.07 1.61 10.16
N SER A 537 -7.45 0.59 10.72
CA SER A 537 -5.99 0.41 10.67
C SER A 537 -5.63 -1.00 10.20
N LEU A 538 -4.48 -1.13 9.55
CA LEU A 538 -3.92 -2.41 9.13
C LEU A 538 -2.73 -2.76 10.01
N LYS A 539 -2.81 -3.88 10.76
CA LYS A 539 -1.75 -4.35 11.66
C LYS A 539 -1.47 -5.82 11.37
N LYS A 540 -0.27 -6.14 10.91
CA LYS A 540 0.16 -7.51 10.58
C LYS A 540 -0.81 -8.25 9.64
N GLY A 541 -1.32 -7.55 8.60
CA GLY A 541 -2.23 -8.12 7.61
C GLY A 541 -3.68 -8.28 8.08
N VAL A 542 -4.07 -7.66 9.21
CA VAL A 542 -5.43 -7.70 9.78
C VAL A 542 -5.95 -6.29 9.96
N TYR A 543 -7.21 -6.04 9.58
CA TYR A 543 -7.88 -4.76 9.74
C TYR A 543 -8.54 -4.66 11.12
N TYR A 544 -8.46 -3.47 11.70
CA TYR A 544 -9.07 -3.08 12.98
C TYR A 544 -9.89 -1.82 12.77
N GLY A 545 -11.07 -1.74 13.41
CA GLY A 545 -11.83 -0.51 13.49
C GLY A 545 -11.17 0.49 14.45
N GLU A 546 -11.13 1.76 14.05
CA GLU A 546 -10.58 2.84 14.85
C GLU A 546 -11.72 3.77 15.34
N PRO A 547 -11.53 4.57 16.40
CA PRO A 547 -12.60 5.41 16.97
C PRO A 547 -13.32 6.30 15.95
N ALA A 548 -12.59 6.86 14.97
CA ALA A 548 -13.17 7.68 13.91
C ALA A 548 -14.08 6.85 12.98
N GLY A 549 -13.79 5.54 12.80
CA GLY A 549 -14.66 4.65 12.04
C GLY A 549 -15.98 4.35 12.75
N PHE A 550 -15.95 4.10 14.07
CA PHE A 550 -17.16 3.95 14.86
C PHE A 550 -18.01 5.21 14.80
N GLN A 551 -17.39 6.38 14.90
CA GLN A 551 -18.08 7.66 14.81
C GLN A 551 -18.70 7.87 13.41
N LEU A 552 -18.00 7.54 12.34
CA LEU A 552 -18.53 7.62 10.99
C LEU A 552 -19.82 6.78 10.86
N VAL A 553 -19.80 5.53 11.33
CA VAL A 553 -20.97 4.63 11.29
C VAL A 553 -22.12 5.17 12.14
N ASP A 554 -21.84 5.64 13.36
CA ASP A 554 -22.87 6.26 14.22
C ASP A 554 -23.51 7.50 13.57
N ILE A 555 -22.75 8.32 12.90
CA ILE A 555 -23.26 9.48 12.16
C ILE A 555 -24.12 9.04 10.97
N MET A 556 -23.68 8.04 10.23
CA MET A 556 -24.44 7.50 9.10
C MET A 556 -25.78 6.93 9.58
N ASP A 557 -25.76 6.15 10.65
CA ASP A 557 -26.97 5.56 11.26
C ASP A 557 -27.95 6.67 11.69
N LYS A 558 -27.49 7.69 12.40
CA LYS A 558 -28.30 8.81 12.87
C LYS A 558 -28.91 9.65 11.74
N LEU A 559 -28.15 9.89 10.68
CA LEU A 559 -28.62 10.65 9.52
C LEU A 559 -29.43 9.78 8.55
N GLY A 560 -29.46 8.46 8.75
CA GLY A 560 -30.06 7.51 7.82
C GLY A 560 -29.35 7.52 6.48
N ILE A 561 -28.03 7.72 6.50
CA ILE A 561 -27.19 7.61 5.30
C ILE A 561 -26.92 6.13 5.07
N VAL A 562 -27.74 5.53 4.22
CA VAL A 562 -27.57 4.15 3.81
C VAL A 562 -26.68 4.13 2.57
N LEU A 563 -25.42 3.80 2.74
CA LEU A 563 -24.44 3.59 1.66
C LEU A 563 -23.86 2.17 1.81
N ASP A 564 -24.74 1.20 1.88
CA ASP A 564 -24.43 -0.21 2.02
C ASP A 564 -24.40 -0.93 0.65
N VAL A 565 -24.26 -2.24 0.69
CA VAL A 565 -24.21 -3.06 -0.51
C VAL A 565 -25.53 -3.04 -1.29
N PRO A 566 -26.72 -3.17 -0.69
CA PRO A 566 -28.01 -3.04 -1.38
C PRO A 566 -28.16 -1.73 -2.16
N VAL A 567 -27.78 -0.60 -1.58
CA VAL A 567 -27.79 0.69 -2.31
C VAL A 567 -26.82 0.66 -3.50
N THR A 568 -25.64 0.07 -3.33
CA THR A 568 -24.67 -0.10 -4.44
C THR A 568 -25.25 -0.96 -5.55
N VAL A 569 -25.97 -2.04 -5.22
CA VAL A 569 -26.67 -2.89 -6.20
C VAL A 569 -27.73 -2.09 -6.93
N ASN A 570 -28.57 -1.32 -6.23
CA ASN A 570 -29.62 -0.50 -6.85
C ASN A 570 -29.04 0.54 -7.81
N LEU A 571 -27.96 1.19 -7.43
CA LEU A 571 -27.26 2.11 -8.32
C LEU A 571 -26.69 1.40 -9.55
N SER A 572 -26.16 0.20 -9.39
CA SER A 572 -25.68 -0.61 -10.52
C SER A 572 -26.82 -1.00 -11.46
N LYS A 573 -28.01 -1.33 -10.93
CA LYS A 573 -29.22 -1.58 -11.73
C LYS A 573 -29.61 -0.35 -12.55
N GLN A 574 -29.61 0.84 -11.96
CA GLN A 574 -29.93 2.09 -12.67
C GLN A 574 -28.93 2.39 -13.79
N LEU A 575 -27.64 2.20 -13.53
CA LEU A 575 -26.60 2.38 -14.53
C LEU A 575 -26.67 1.35 -15.67
N HIS A 576 -27.05 0.13 -15.35
CA HIS A 576 -27.36 -0.90 -16.35
C HIS A 576 -28.56 -0.52 -17.22
N SER A 577 -29.61 -0.01 -16.59
CA SER A 577 -30.82 0.47 -17.31
C SER A 577 -30.52 1.66 -18.24
N ILE A 578 -29.52 2.51 -17.93
CA ILE A 578 -29.04 3.55 -18.87
C ILE A 578 -28.37 2.89 -20.08
N LYS A 579 -27.49 1.92 -19.86
CA LYS A 579 -26.78 1.17 -20.90
C LYS A 579 -27.77 0.51 -21.88
N ASP A 580 -28.88 0.02 -21.37
CA ASP A 580 -29.92 -0.65 -22.15
C ASP A 580 -30.99 0.31 -22.72
N GLY A 581 -30.83 1.63 -22.52
CA GLY A 581 -31.73 2.66 -23.01
C GLY A 581 -33.08 2.75 -22.26
N ASN A 582 -33.22 2.07 -21.11
CA ASN A 582 -34.47 2.06 -20.33
C ASN A 582 -34.58 3.25 -19.37
N LEU A 583 -33.45 3.83 -18.96
CA LEU A 583 -33.38 5.04 -18.15
C LEU A 583 -32.47 6.07 -18.82
N THR A 584 -32.68 7.33 -18.49
CA THR A 584 -31.83 8.43 -18.93
C THR A 584 -30.91 8.89 -17.80
N ARG A 585 -29.78 9.50 -18.16
CA ARG A 585 -28.86 10.17 -17.23
C ARG A 585 -29.60 11.12 -16.28
N VAL A 586 -30.51 11.94 -16.84
CA VAL A 586 -31.26 12.95 -16.06
C VAL A 586 -32.14 12.29 -15.00
N GLN A 587 -32.82 11.19 -15.31
CA GLN A 587 -33.65 10.49 -14.33
C GLN A 587 -32.84 9.95 -13.15
N VAL A 588 -31.64 9.40 -13.38
CA VAL A 588 -30.78 8.88 -12.32
C VAL A 588 -30.19 10.02 -11.49
N LEU A 589 -29.83 11.13 -12.09
CA LEU A 589 -29.35 12.32 -11.36
C LEU A 589 -30.46 12.96 -10.52
N GLU A 590 -31.68 13.00 -11.01
CA GLU A 590 -32.84 13.50 -10.24
C GLU A 590 -33.14 12.61 -9.05
N TYR A 591 -33.06 11.28 -9.20
CA TYR A 591 -33.17 10.34 -8.09
C TYR A 591 -32.05 10.57 -7.05
N THR A 592 -30.84 10.83 -7.50
CA THR A 592 -29.69 11.15 -6.61
C THR A 592 -29.93 12.43 -5.84
N LYS A 593 -30.48 13.46 -6.49
CA LYS A 593 -30.88 14.72 -5.88
C LYS A 593 -31.91 14.51 -4.77
N GLN A 594 -33.00 13.82 -5.07
CA GLN A 594 -34.06 13.51 -4.10
C GLN A 594 -33.51 12.74 -2.89
N THR A 595 -32.58 11.82 -3.11
CA THR A 595 -31.89 11.09 -2.04
C THR A 595 -31.09 12.03 -1.14
N LEU A 596 -30.31 12.93 -1.71
CA LEU A 596 -29.52 13.93 -0.97
C LEU A 596 -30.40 14.90 -0.19
N GLU A 597 -31.46 15.44 -0.81
CA GLU A 597 -32.42 16.34 -0.17
C GLU A 597 -33.13 15.64 1.00
N SER A 598 -33.54 14.39 0.84
CA SER A 598 -34.13 13.58 1.90
C SER A 598 -33.20 13.37 3.10
N ILE A 599 -31.91 13.09 2.84
CA ILE A 599 -30.91 12.94 3.91
C ILE A 599 -30.70 14.26 4.62
N MET A 600 -30.58 15.38 3.88
CA MET A 600 -30.23 16.69 4.42
C MET A 600 -31.39 17.41 5.12
N SER A 601 -32.63 17.02 4.82
CA SER A 601 -33.82 17.53 5.49
C SER A 601 -33.99 17.06 6.95
N LYS A 602 -33.27 16.02 7.35
CA LYS A 602 -33.35 15.47 8.70
C LYS A 602 -32.68 16.39 9.72
N ASP A 603 -33.43 16.80 10.72
CA ASP A 603 -32.89 17.59 11.83
C ASP A 603 -32.21 16.69 12.87
N VAL A 604 -30.97 16.33 12.59
CA VAL A 604 -30.15 15.50 13.48
C VAL A 604 -28.97 16.32 14.00
N THR A 605 -28.83 16.37 15.31
CA THR A 605 -27.65 16.92 15.96
C THR A 605 -26.55 15.88 16.00
N ILE A 606 -25.42 16.17 15.38
CA ILE A 606 -24.23 15.36 15.47
C ILE A 606 -23.39 15.89 16.62
N ALA A 607 -23.10 15.04 17.61
CA ALA A 607 -22.16 15.39 18.66
C ALA A 607 -20.80 15.75 18.04
N ALA A 608 -20.25 16.90 18.41
CA ALA A 608 -18.93 17.31 17.96
C ALA A 608 -17.95 16.17 18.20
N ALA A 609 -17.19 15.83 17.18
CA ALA A 609 -16.28 14.67 17.22
C ALA A 609 -15.27 14.84 18.35
N GLN A 610 -15.47 14.13 19.48
CA GLN A 610 -14.44 14.00 20.51
C GLN A 610 -13.26 13.24 19.87
N GLY A 611 -12.20 13.97 19.50
CA GLY A 611 -10.99 13.39 18.91
C GLY A 611 -11.04 13.18 17.40
N ALA A 612 -11.95 13.81 16.66
CA ALA A 612 -11.86 13.84 15.19
C ALA A 612 -10.55 14.54 14.81
N SER A 613 -9.63 13.70 14.43
CA SER A 613 -8.29 14.07 14.06
C SER A 613 -8.34 15.11 12.95
N SER A 614 -7.51 16.10 13.07
CA SER A 614 -7.14 17.02 12.00
C SER A 614 -7.03 16.25 10.69
N LYS A 615 -7.25 16.92 9.56
CA LYS A 615 -7.01 16.44 8.16
C LYS A 615 -5.74 15.61 7.98
N TYR A 616 -4.88 15.58 8.98
CA TYR A 616 -3.56 14.97 8.99
C TYR A 616 -3.39 14.04 10.20
N PRO A 617 -2.66 12.91 10.07
CA PRO A 617 -2.41 12.00 11.17
C PRO A 617 -1.72 12.70 12.33
N VAL A 618 -2.24 12.48 13.54
CA VAL A 618 -1.64 13.02 14.77
C VAL A 618 -0.33 12.29 15.06
N LEU A 619 0.72 13.06 15.28
CA LEU A 619 2.05 12.57 15.61
C LEU A 619 2.25 12.41 17.13
N CYS A 620 1.85 13.45 17.88
CA CYS A 620 1.94 13.53 19.35
C CYS A 620 1.25 14.82 19.83
N GLN A 621 1.24 15.04 21.16
CA GLN A 621 0.83 16.31 21.76
C GLN A 621 1.95 17.37 21.62
N CYS A 622 1.54 18.63 21.48
CA CYS A 622 2.47 19.75 21.35
C CYS A 622 3.14 20.07 22.69
N PRO A 623 4.46 20.16 22.75
CA PRO A 623 5.16 20.48 23.99
C PRO A 623 4.92 21.91 24.49
N LYS A 624 4.42 22.82 23.62
CA LYS A 624 4.17 24.22 23.97
C LYS A 624 2.72 24.49 24.41
N CYS A 625 1.73 23.90 23.75
CA CYS A 625 0.31 24.21 24.01
C CYS A 625 -0.59 22.99 24.29
N GLY A 626 -0.04 21.78 24.33
CA GLY A 626 -0.79 20.56 24.61
C GLY A 626 -1.74 20.07 23.50
N LYS A 627 -1.95 20.84 22.42
CA LYS A 627 -2.79 20.44 21.29
C LYS A 627 -2.05 19.47 20.36
N ASP A 628 -2.79 18.82 19.47
CA ASP A 628 -2.23 17.84 18.54
C ASP A 628 -1.19 18.43 17.60
N VAL A 629 -0.06 17.76 17.43
CA VAL A 629 0.88 17.98 16.34
C VAL A 629 0.60 16.95 15.27
N VAL A 630 0.39 17.42 14.04
CA VAL A 630 -0.03 16.60 12.91
C VAL A 630 1.00 16.56 11.80
N GLU A 631 1.02 15.45 11.09
CA GLU A 631 1.89 15.27 9.94
C GLU A 631 1.21 15.82 8.67
N THR A 632 1.70 16.95 8.17
CA THR A 632 1.27 17.50 6.87
C THR A 632 2.19 17.02 5.74
N LYS A 633 1.88 17.37 4.50
CA LYS A 633 2.75 17.08 3.35
C LYS A 633 4.16 17.68 3.52
N LEU A 634 4.27 18.85 4.12
CA LEU A 634 5.51 19.64 4.20
C LEU A 634 6.14 19.68 5.61
N ALA A 635 5.37 19.44 6.66
CA ALA A 635 5.81 19.65 8.03
C ALA A 635 5.04 18.80 9.06
N TYR A 636 5.57 18.72 10.26
CA TYR A 636 4.86 18.31 11.48
C TYR A 636 4.46 19.60 12.23
N ALA A 637 3.16 19.92 12.22
CA ALA A 637 2.67 21.22 12.65
C ALA A 637 1.64 21.08 13.78
N CYS A 638 1.71 21.96 14.79
CA CYS A 638 0.70 22.05 15.83
C CYS A 638 -0.62 22.60 15.29
N THR A 639 -1.74 22.02 15.74
CA THR A 639 -3.09 22.46 15.39
C THR A 639 -3.62 23.55 16.30
N GLY A 640 -2.92 23.85 17.42
CA GLY A 640 -3.34 24.81 18.43
C GLY A 640 -3.40 26.24 17.91
N LYS A 641 -4.37 26.98 18.44
CA LYS A 641 -4.50 28.44 18.30
C LYS A 641 -4.68 29.06 19.68
N ASP A 642 -4.23 30.27 19.87
CA ASP A 642 -4.50 31.07 21.08
C ASP A 642 -5.89 31.72 21.02
N SER A 643 -6.24 32.51 22.07
CA SER A 643 -7.50 33.22 22.15
C SER A 643 -7.75 34.22 21.01
N ASP A 644 -6.69 34.72 20.40
CA ASP A 644 -6.72 35.68 19.30
C ASP A 644 -6.70 35.02 17.93
N GLY A 645 -6.79 33.67 17.88
CA GLY A 645 -6.79 32.88 16.66
C GLY A 645 -5.43 32.68 16.02
N LYS A 646 -4.33 33.16 16.64
CA LYS A 646 -2.95 32.98 16.14
C LYS A 646 -2.51 31.54 16.36
N ARG A 647 -1.91 30.95 15.34
CA ARG A 647 -1.44 29.57 15.38
C ARG A 647 -0.25 29.37 16.30
N CYS A 648 -0.22 28.26 17.02
CA CYS A 648 0.95 27.82 17.76
C CYS A 648 2.16 27.72 16.83
N PRO A 649 3.33 28.29 17.21
CA PRO A 649 4.52 28.36 16.35
C PRO A 649 5.22 27.01 16.17
N VAL A 650 4.82 25.95 16.88
CA VAL A 650 5.45 24.64 16.80
C VAL A 650 5.19 23.99 15.44
N THR A 651 6.16 24.17 14.53
CA THR A 651 6.13 23.57 13.18
C THR A 651 7.53 23.08 12.80
N ILE A 652 7.68 21.77 12.71
CA ILE A 652 8.93 21.12 12.30
C ILE A 652 8.83 20.79 10.82
N TRP A 653 9.58 21.49 9.96
CA TRP A 653 9.59 21.27 8.52
C TRP A 653 10.30 19.98 8.14
N LYS A 654 9.74 19.21 7.18
CA LYS A 654 10.37 17.98 6.64
C LYS A 654 11.65 18.32 5.87
N LYS A 655 11.63 19.35 5.03
CA LYS A 655 12.84 19.97 4.47
C LYS A 655 13.40 20.93 5.51
N ASN A 656 14.44 20.52 6.20
CA ASN A 656 15.02 21.25 7.32
C ASN A 656 16.51 21.54 7.02
N LYS A 657 16.80 22.80 6.71
CA LYS A 657 18.15 23.25 6.34
C LYS A 657 19.21 22.91 7.39
N PHE A 658 18.83 22.89 8.67
CA PHE A 658 19.77 22.54 9.75
C PHE A 658 20.19 21.06 9.67
N LEU A 659 19.25 20.15 9.40
CA LEU A 659 19.56 18.73 9.23
C LEU A 659 20.26 18.45 7.90
N GLU A 660 19.84 19.13 6.84
CA GLU A 660 20.49 19.03 5.53
C GLU A 660 21.98 19.36 5.62
N ALA A 661 22.35 20.38 6.41
CA ALA A 661 23.75 20.72 6.68
C ALA A 661 24.52 19.64 7.47
N LEU A 662 23.81 18.73 8.14
CA LEU A 662 24.37 17.56 8.82
C LEU A 662 24.34 16.29 7.94
N GLY A 663 23.90 16.40 6.68
CA GLY A 663 23.68 15.27 5.79
C GLY A 663 22.52 14.36 6.24
N LYS A 664 21.49 14.93 6.87
CA LYS A 664 20.33 14.21 7.41
C LYS A 664 19.01 14.83 6.96
N GLU A 665 17.95 14.01 7.00
CA GLU A 665 16.60 14.45 6.76
C GLU A 665 15.77 14.42 8.05
N MET A 666 14.74 15.29 8.13
CA MET A 666 13.79 15.29 9.23
C MET A 666 12.77 14.16 9.03
N THR A 667 13.02 13.01 9.65
CA THR A 667 12.11 11.87 9.62
C THR A 667 10.99 12.02 10.65
N LYS A 668 9.91 11.27 10.45
CA LYS A 668 8.79 11.17 11.41
C LYS A 668 9.27 10.77 12.81
N THR A 669 10.16 9.78 12.87
CA THR A 669 10.74 9.29 14.14
C THR A 669 11.56 10.36 14.84
N THR A 670 12.38 11.12 14.10
CA THR A 670 13.18 12.23 14.62
C THR A 670 12.29 13.35 15.14
N ALA A 671 11.28 13.76 14.37
CA ALA A 671 10.33 14.79 14.76
C ALA A 671 9.54 14.38 16.01
N LYS A 672 9.03 13.16 16.08
CA LYS A 672 8.33 12.63 17.24
C LYS A 672 9.23 12.62 18.49
N ALA A 673 10.48 12.18 18.37
CA ALA A 673 11.42 12.16 19.49
C ALA A 673 11.74 13.57 20.00
N LEU A 674 11.91 14.56 19.13
CA LEU A 674 12.09 15.97 19.51
C LEU A 674 10.87 16.51 20.27
N LEU A 675 9.67 16.29 19.74
CA LEU A 675 8.44 16.79 20.33
C LEU A 675 8.09 16.14 21.68
N THR A 676 8.37 14.83 21.84
CA THR A 676 8.00 14.09 23.06
C THR A 676 9.10 14.02 24.11
N LYS A 677 10.36 13.99 23.69
CA LYS A 677 11.53 13.78 24.57
C LYS A 677 12.48 15.00 24.60
N GLY A 678 12.22 16.03 23.79
CA GLY A 678 13.08 17.19 23.63
C GLY A 678 14.42 16.88 22.95
N LYS A 679 14.68 15.62 22.61
CA LYS A 679 15.97 15.18 22.02
C LYS A 679 15.79 13.97 21.10
N ALA A 680 16.62 13.90 20.05
CA ALA A 680 16.67 12.78 19.10
C ALA A 680 18.12 12.40 18.78
N PRO A 681 18.54 11.12 18.89
CA PRO A 681 19.87 10.69 18.49
C PRO A 681 20.00 10.67 16.97
N LEU A 682 21.07 11.22 16.45
CA LEU A 682 21.43 11.20 15.03
C LEU A 682 22.75 10.47 14.86
N LYS A 683 22.79 9.41 14.06
CA LYS A 683 24.01 8.64 13.78
C LYS A 683 24.55 8.98 12.40
N GLY A 684 25.88 9.04 12.26
CA GLY A 684 26.56 9.25 10.99
C GLY A 684 26.25 10.60 10.35
N CYS A 685 26.15 11.67 11.14
CA CYS A 685 26.11 13.05 10.63
C CYS A 685 27.43 13.40 9.94
N ILE A 686 27.40 14.27 8.97
CA ILE A 686 28.61 14.69 8.21
C ILE A 686 29.04 16.06 8.69
N SER A 687 30.31 16.18 9.06
CA SER A 687 30.92 17.48 9.44
C SER A 687 31.19 18.33 8.20
N ALA A 688 30.59 19.51 8.13
CA ALA A 688 30.80 20.45 7.03
C ALA A 688 32.26 20.91 6.91
N LYS A 689 33.04 20.90 8.01
CA LYS A 689 34.47 21.30 8.01
C LYS A 689 35.39 20.17 7.59
N THR A 690 35.11 18.93 7.94
CA THR A 690 36.07 17.83 7.81
C THR A 690 35.61 16.68 6.95
N GLY A 691 34.33 16.67 6.53
CA GLY A 691 33.72 15.55 5.78
C GLY A 691 33.56 14.25 6.60
N LYS A 692 34.06 14.18 7.83
CA LYS A 692 34.04 12.96 8.65
C LYS A 692 32.64 12.73 9.24
N LYS A 693 32.28 11.46 9.37
CA LYS A 693 31.02 11.05 10.02
C LYS A 693 31.14 11.11 11.54
N TYR A 694 30.09 11.57 12.21
CA TYR A 694 29.98 11.62 13.66
C TYR A 694 28.54 11.39 14.12
N ASP A 695 28.37 10.99 15.38
CA ASP A 695 27.08 10.82 16.03
C ASP A 695 26.83 12.00 16.98
N CYS A 696 25.59 12.46 17.07
CA CYS A 696 25.20 13.55 17.96
C CYS A 696 23.74 13.39 18.44
N ILE A 697 23.36 14.18 19.44
CA ILE A 697 21.99 14.33 19.89
C ILE A 697 21.49 15.67 19.39
N LEU A 698 20.44 15.62 18.57
CA LEU A 698 19.67 16.80 18.16
C LEU A 698 18.73 17.19 19.30
N THR A 699 18.70 18.47 19.65
CA THR A 699 17.72 19.07 20.56
C THR A 699 17.02 20.23 19.86
N CYS A 700 15.77 20.53 20.28
CA CYS A 700 15.00 21.64 19.77
C CYS A 700 14.45 22.45 20.94
N ASP A 701 14.56 23.77 20.85
CA ASP A 701 13.90 24.69 21.80
C ASP A 701 12.56 25.11 21.22
N PHE A 702 11.49 24.92 22.02
CA PHE A 702 10.11 25.21 21.69
C PHE A 702 9.59 26.45 22.43
N SER A 703 10.38 27.14 23.25
CA SER A 703 9.94 28.29 24.08
C SER A 703 9.69 29.56 23.24
N GLY A 704 10.45 29.76 22.18
CA GLY A 704 10.37 30.93 21.32
C GLY A 704 9.26 30.90 20.26
N ASP A 705 9.17 31.96 19.46
CA ASP A 705 8.30 32.06 18.28
C ASP A 705 8.88 31.36 17.06
N ARG A 706 10.15 30.96 17.12
CA ARG A 706 10.82 30.16 16.11
C ARG A 706 11.54 29.01 16.79
N LEU A 707 11.50 27.84 16.15
CA LEU A 707 12.19 26.65 16.65
C LEU A 707 13.71 26.80 16.46
N ALA A 708 14.47 26.65 17.55
CA ALA A 708 15.93 26.65 17.52
C ALA A 708 16.47 25.22 17.68
N TYR A 709 17.28 24.77 16.71
CA TYR A 709 17.90 23.45 16.72
C TYR A 709 19.33 23.53 17.21
N HIS A 710 19.71 22.60 18.10
CA HIS A 710 21.05 22.48 18.63
C HIS A 710 21.54 21.03 18.56
N ILE A 711 22.85 20.83 18.41
CA ILE A 711 23.44 19.50 18.56
C ILE A 711 24.24 19.46 19.86
N LYS A 712 24.06 18.34 20.56
CA LYS A 712 24.90 17.98 21.72
C LYS A 712 25.64 16.71 21.39
N PHE A 713 26.87 16.63 21.79
CA PHE A 713 27.63 15.40 21.70
C PHE A 713 27.40 14.62 23.00
N ASP A 714 27.03 13.37 22.90
CA ASP A 714 27.05 12.46 24.03
C ASP A 714 28.55 12.22 24.34
N GLY A 715 29.10 12.94 25.29
CA GLY A 715 30.36 12.58 25.86
C GLY A 715 30.24 11.18 26.44
N ALA A 716 30.77 10.17 25.77
CA ALA A 716 31.11 8.95 26.47
C ALA A 716 31.86 9.35 27.73
N PRO A 717 31.58 8.74 28.92
CA PRO A 717 32.36 9.07 30.11
C PRO A 717 33.81 8.88 29.75
N VAL A 718 34.60 9.99 29.85
CA VAL A 718 36.02 9.97 29.56
C VAL A 718 36.60 8.97 30.54
N SER A 719 37.02 7.80 30.06
CA SER A 719 37.76 6.85 30.89
C SER A 719 39.12 7.45 31.14
N PHE A 720 39.35 7.90 32.35
CA PHE A 720 40.64 8.37 32.78
C PHE A 720 41.53 7.17 33.07
N GLY A 721 42.67 7.13 32.39
CA GLY A 721 43.77 6.20 32.66
C GLY A 721 44.63 6.65 33.86
N SER A 722 45.92 6.39 33.79
CA SER A 722 46.86 6.73 34.84
C SER A 722 46.94 8.23 35.07
N LYS A 723 47.08 8.67 36.33
CA LYS A 723 47.33 10.08 36.68
C LYS A 723 48.78 10.43 36.40
N VAL A 724 48.99 11.50 35.65
CA VAL A 724 50.34 11.93 35.20
C VAL A 724 50.84 13.22 35.86
N GLY A 725 50.01 13.96 36.59
CA GLY A 725 50.42 15.19 37.25
C GLY A 725 49.27 16.02 37.79
N LYS A 726 49.53 17.30 38.15
CA LYS A 726 48.55 18.27 38.61
C LYS A 726 48.24 19.29 37.50
N CYS A 727 47.00 19.69 37.40
CA CYS A 727 46.57 20.68 36.42
C CYS A 727 47.09 22.08 36.79
N PRO A 728 47.77 22.79 35.88
CA PRO A 728 48.31 24.12 36.17
C PRO A 728 47.24 25.20 36.37
N PHE A 729 45.95 24.94 35.95
CA PHE A 729 44.88 25.90 36.17
C PHE A 729 44.13 25.71 37.49
N CYS A 730 43.99 24.47 37.98
CA CYS A 730 43.10 24.21 39.14
C CYS A 730 43.67 23.22 40.16
N GLY A 731 44.90 22.78 40.01
CA GLY A 731 45.57 21.86 40.96
C GLY A 731 45.03 20.42 41.02
N LYS A 732 43.94 20.11 40.36
CA LYS A 732 43.36 18.76 40.34
C LYS A 732 44.16 17.80 39.46
N PRO A 733 44.07 16.48 39.66
CA PRO A 733 44.85 15.53 38.87
C PRO A 733 44.57 15.66 37.36
N VAL A 734 45.64 15.50 36.59
CA VAL A 734 45.58 15.30 35.13
C VAL A 734 45.79 13.83 34.89
N ALA A 735 44.92 13.22 34.11
CA ALA A 735 44.95 11.80 33.80
C ALA A 735 44.90 11.55 32.28
N GLU A 736 45.47 10.44 31.90
CA GLU A 736 45.53 10.01 30.50
C GLU A 736 44.16 9.72 29.94
N THR A 737 43.93 10.14 28.72
CA THR A 737 42.76 9.80 27.87
C THR A 737 43.26 9.32 26.52
N ALA A 738 42.38 8.86 25.65
CA ALA A 738 42.76 8.32 24.34
C ALA A 738 43.58 9.28 23.48
N LYS A 739 43.37 10.62 23.59
CA LYS A 739 43.99 11.60 22.73
C LYS A 739 44.80 12.71 23.46
N ALA A 740 44.66 12.78 24.79
CA ALA A 740 45.27 13.84 25.57
C ALA A 740 45.44 13.43 27.03
N PHE A 741 46.24 14.18 27.76
CA PHE A 741 46.30 14.20 29.22
C PHE A 741 45.37 15.31 29.70
N THR A 742 44.25 14.93 30.30
CA THR A 742 43.12 15.83 30.56
C THR A 742 42.89 16.00 32.07
N CYS A 743 42.61 17.23 32.49
CA CYS A 743 42.23 17.49 33.90
C CYS A 743 40.97 16.75 34.28
N THR A 744 41.02 16.04 35.40
CA THR A 744 39.86 15.27 35.90
C THR A 744 38.70 16.13 36.42
N ASN A 745 38.93 17.42 36.60
CA ASN A 745 37.89 18.38 36.92
C ASN A 745 37.13 18.79 35.64
N LYS A 746 35.92 18.33 35.53
CA LYS A 746 35.04 18.58 34.35
C LYS A 746 34.79 20.07 34.07
N SER A 747 34.76 20.91 35.12
CA SER A 747 34.57 22.35 34.97
C SER A 747 35.87 23.08 34.49
N CYS A 748 37.02 22.46 34.66
CA CYS A 748 38.29 22.98 34.18
C CYS A 748 38.56 22.56 32.73
N GLY A 749 38.49 21.24 32.46
CA GLY A 749 38.62 20.65 31.13
C GLY A 749 39.98 20.90 30.42
N ALA A 750 40.96 21.39 31.09
CA ALA A 750 42.28 21.68 30.52
C ALA A 750 42.94 20.39 30.02
N ALA A 751 43.56 20.44 28.85
CA ALA A 751 44.15 19.27 28.21
C ALA A 751 45.53 19.61 27.55
N LEU A 752 46.48 18.68 27.73
CA LEU A 752 47.70 18.57 26.99
C LEU A 752 47.52 17.44 25.97
N TRP A 753 47.62 17.77 24.69
CA TRP A 753 47.39 16.81 23.63
C TRP A 753 48.60 15.88 23.44
N LYS A 754 48.35 14.61 23.14
CA LYS A 754 49.39 13.63 22.84
C LYS A 754 50.14 13.98 21.58
N GLU A 755 49.42 14.37 20.52
CA GLU A 755 49.98 14.95 19.31
C GLU A 755 49.98 16.48 19.44
N SER A 756 50.99 17.07 20.05
CA SER A 756 51.14 18.50 20.30
C SER A 756 51.98 19.15 19.21
N LYS A 757 51.70 20.43 18.91
CA LYS A 757 52.51 21.20 17.94
C LYS A 757 53.29 22.32 18.64
N LEU A 758 54.57 22.38 18.36
CA LEU A 758 55.44 23.46 18.82
C LEU A 758 56.06 24.15 17.59
N TYR A 759 55.69 25.40 17.32
CA TYR A 759 56.12 26.19 16.14
C TYR A 759 56.08 25.44 14.80
N GLY A 760 55.01 24.63 14.61
CA GLY A 760 54.77 23.86 13.39
C GLY A 760 55.43 22.48 13.35
N ASN A 761 56.21 22.10 14.35
CA ASN A 761 56.74 20.74 14.52
C ASN A 761 55.75 19.89 15.32
N GLU A 762 55.55 18.64 14.93
CA GLU A 762 54.77 17.68 15.66
C GLU A 762 55.61 17.02 16.75
N LEU A 763 55.10 17.05 18.01
CA LEU A 763 55.75 16.46 19.16
C LEU A 763 54.80 15.47 19.80
N ASP A 764 55.19 14.22 19.86
CA ASP A 764 54.46 13.18 20.52
C ASP A 764 54.73 13.25 22.03
N VAL A 765 53.71 13.56 22.82
CA VAL A 765 53.75 13.61 24.26
C VAL A 765 53.21 12.30 24.81
N ASP A 766 54.07 11.44 25.32
CA ASP A 766 53.73 10.23 26.06
C ASP A 766 53.46 10.53 27.54
N ALA A 767 53.16 9.49 28.33
CA ALA A 767 52.82 9.63 29.73
C ALA A 767 54.00 10.13 30.60
N ASP A 768 55.25 9.77 30.28
CA ASP A 768 56.43 10.16 31.03
C ASP A 768 56.82 11.58 30.69
N ILE A 769 56.76 11.99 29.44
CA ILE A 769 56.92 13.38 29.00
C ILE A 769 55.84 14.25 29.67
N ALA A 770 54.58 13.84 29.62
CA ALA A 770 53.50 14.59 30.25
C ALA A 770 53.69 14.73 31.76
N LYS A 771 54.18 13.70 32.46
CA LYS A 771 54.51 13.72 33.90
C LYS A 771 55.64 14.68 34.22
N THR A 772 56.70 14.68 33.40
CA THR A 772 57.86 15.60 33.55
C THR A 772 57.39 17.03 33.36
N LEU A 773 56.68 17.34 32.27
CA LEU A 773 56.17 18.66 31.94
C LEU A 773 55.21 19.20 33.01
N LEU A 774 54.27 18.39 33.47
CA LEU A 774 53.28 18.75 34.48
C LEU A 774 53.92 18.88 35.90
N SER A 775 55.16 18.41 36.13
CA SER A 775 55.91 18.65 37.32
C SER A 775 56.69 20.00 37.32
N GLY A 776 56.61 20.75 36.21
CA GLY A 776 57.29 22.01 36.01
C GLY A 776 58.75 21.86 35.53
N LYS A 777 59.13 20.65 35.11
CA LYS A 777 60.46 20.40 34.49
C LYS A 777 60.30 20.44 32.95
N THR A 778 61.43 20.66 32.29
CA THR A 778 61.56 20.67 30.84
C THR A 778 61.93 19.29 30.28
N VAL A 779 61.67 19.06 29.01
CA VAL A 779 62.16 17.92 28.24
C VAL A 779 62.88 18.37 27.02
N GLU A 780 63.97 17.70 26.64
CA GLU A 780 64.71 17.99 25.41
C GLU A 780 63.94 17.46 24.20
N ALA A 781 63.88 18.30 23.14
CA ALA A 781 63.27 17.90 21.89
C ALA A 781 64.01 18.53 20.72
N THR A 782 64.24 17.80 19.66
CA THR A 782 64.79 18.29 18.41
C THR A 782 63.69 18.81 17.51
N ILE A 783 63.72 20.10 17.17
CA ILE A 783 62.76 20.75 16.28
C ILE A 783 63.44 21.39 15.07
N GLN A 784 62.65 21.59 13.99
CA GLN A 784 63.13 22.41 12.86
C GLN A 784 63.25 23.87 13.33
N ASN A 785 64.41 24.57 12.94
CA ASN A 785 64.60 25.96 13.23
C ASN A 785 63.54 26.85 12.50
N LYS A 786 63.48 28.15 12.94
CA LYS A 786 62.50 29.10 12.34
C LYS A 786 62.60 29.22 10.82
N GLU A 787 63.79 29.04 10.26
CA GLU A 787 64.12 29.21 8.85
C GLU A 787 63.97 27.93 8.06
N ARG A 788 63.61 26.80 8.73
CA ARG A 788 63.46 25.43 8.15
C ARG A 788 64.67 24.90 7.40
N THR A 789 65.84 25.43 7.74
CA THR A 789 67.11 25.06 7.09
C THR A 789 67.89 24.00 7.86
N GLY A 790 67.50 23.62 9.05
CA GLY A 790 68.09 22.61 9.91
C GLY A 790 67.27 22.30 11.16
N THR A 791 67.75 21.37 11.97
CA THR A 791 67.23 21.03 13.28
C THR A 791 68.02 21.68 14.41
N GLN A 792 67.32 21.97 15.49
CA GLN A 792 67.94 22.47 16.74
C GLN A 792 67.38 21.76 17.93
N ASP A 793 68.16 21.50 18.92
CA ASP A 793 67.72 20.93 20.18
C ASP A 793 67.26 22.09 21.11
N VAL A 794 66.08 21.90 21.69
CA VAL A 794 65.43 22.90 22.55
C VAL A 794 64.90 22.24 23.80
N GLU A 795 64.90 22.97 24.89
CA GLU A 795 64.16 22.57 26.09
C GLU A 795 62.72 23.00 25.99
N VAL A 796 61.80 22.05 26.04
CA VAL A 796 60.31 22.21 25.94
C VAL A 796 59.72 22.22 27.33
N GLY A 797 58.96 23.25 27.63
CA GLY A 797 58.10 23.38 28.81
C GLY A 797 56.64 23.45 28.47
N ILE A 798 55.79 23.77 29.45
CA ILE A 798 54.34 23.97 29.26
C ILE A 798 53.94 25.40 29.52
N GLU A 799 53.01 25.92 28.68
CA GLU A 799 52.40 27.23 28.85
C GLU A 799 50.86 27.05 28.89
N PRO A 800 50.23 27.24 30.08
CA PRO A 800 48.78 27.20 30.22
C PRO A 800 48.13 28.46 29.61
N TYR A 801 47.19 28.31 28.68
CA TYR A 801 46.48 29.44 28.11
C TYR A 801 44.95 29.17 27.99
N THR A 802 44.19 30.25 27.98
CA THR A 802 42.76 30.17 27.76
C THR A 802 42.44 30.78 26.41
N ALA A 803 41.85 29.99 25.51
CA ALA A 803 41.42 30.45 24.19
C ALA A 803 40.25 31.43 24.26
N PRO A 804 39.99 32.27 23.22
CA PRO A 804 38.90 33.24 23.19
C PRO A 804 37.50 32.63 23.40
N ASN A 805 37.38 31.35 23.15
CA ASN A 805 36.11 30.59 23.39
C ASN A 805 35.97 30.04 24.81
N GLY A 806 36.85 30.47 25.74
CA GLY A 806 36.86 30.05 27.13
C GLY A 806 37.42 28.65 27.43
N ARG A 807 37.93 27.93 26.44
CA ARG A 807 38.57 26.62 26.63
C ARG A 807 40.02 26.78 27.10
N LYS A 808 40.39 25.95 28.07
CA LYS A 808 41.73 25.93 28.68
C LYS A 808 42.60 24.85 28.04
N TYR A 809 43.79 25.23 27.67
CA TYR A 809 44.78 24.36 27.05
C TYR A 809 46.09 24.39 27.80
N ILE A 810 46.79 23.29 27.83
CA ILE A 810 48.15 23.22 28.32
C ILE A 810 49.01 23.11 27.04
N GLY A 811 49.49 24.24 26.54
CA GLY A 811 50.35 24.33 25.36
C GLY A 811 51.79 23.95 25.66
N LEU A 812 52.57 23.64 24.61
CA LEU A 812 54.02 23.49 24.71
C LEU A 812 54.69 24.81 24.38
N CYS A 813 55.78 25.17 25.07
CA CYS A 813 56.61 26.32 24.81
C CYS A 813 58.10 25.95 24.90
N ILE A 814 58.99 26.77 24.28
CA ILE A 814 60.44 26.62 24.48
C ILE A 814 60.79 27.32 25.79
N ALA A 815 61.47 26.63 26.71
CA ALA A 815 61.67 27.05 28.09
C ALA A 815 62.63 28.23 28.24
N ASN A 816 63.52 28.54 27.31
CA ASN A 816 64.51 29.57 27.36
C ASN A 816 64.37 30.66 26.30
N ASN A 817 63.17 30.96 25.82
CA ASN A 817 62.92 32.05 24.90
C ASN A 817 62.26 33.24 25.64
N PRO A 818 62.94 34.32 26.03
CA PRO A 818 62.25 35.49 26.56
C PRO A 818 61.33 36.05 25.46
N ALA A 819 60.10 36.36 25.78
CA ALA A 819 59.03 36.83 24.91
C ALA A 819 59.37 38.03 24.03
#